data_af7f0a4097e74313a4f61720699b6358
#
_entry.id   af7f0a4097e74313a4f61720699b6358
#
_cell.length_a   1.000
_cell.length_b   1.000
_cell.length_c   1.000
_cell.angle_alpha   90.00
_cell.angle_beta   90.00
_cell.angle_gamma   90.00
#
_symmetry.space_group_name_H-M   'P 1'
#
loop_
_entity.id
_entity.type
_entity.pdbx_description
1 polymer ?
#
loop_
_entity_poly.entity_id
_entity_poly.type
_entity_poly.pdbx_seq_one_letter_code
_entity_poly.pdbx_strand_id
1 'polypeptide(L)'
;VARSLRERWFEGFIQTAVSRPWYVLLICALLAAGGMALASRLEFRGSFVELLPQGAREVQDLTRVSQKAGGDGYLVIVAKGDTPERLKAYASELKSRLEALPEVRYVEHSYDVEFFRRHGLLLLPAEKLVELRTELAARVRYERQQANPFYIDLGATPPPPTFEEIARKHSPNAPVHEYLANADGTEVYLMLKPMGTAGDLSFARRFVELAMGTGRTLASERFPAVKLEATGNFQNRIEEDAVMRGDLSRAGMLSALIAVGLILLATRRIAALAVVGVPVVVGLLVTFGVAQLAIGHLNVVTGFLVAILIGLGIEYGVHLCMRYWEERRTRSSRDALATAVRGTFSGALTSAVTNAAAFFVLLLAQFHAFNQFGFLAGLGVLLAVIAAYALGPSLLAIAERLRPARKDGAPASAETATSSATPAPAREWKRWPTPVIALLALLVVGFAAFSVSIAPRLGFETDMRKLKGDSPASRLDDHVTEQLGQPLNPAIFLVDDLTQAAKVEQVIAEVKQRNGADSVFLRTTSLNDLVPGDLERREKEIAGIRALLQGLPEAAHEDPRLKDFEQMVEAKPYGLDSLPVEVRRRFLATDGQGTFLLLFPSVSNYDTDDLKRWAAQIDQVVETATARGVEMSVLDSNRIAARIFALVRGDGLLILCSAAAVVFVVILLSLRSLKRALLVTGPLFLGMTCLAGGMYLFDVQLNFINAVVLPNLLAIAVDNSIHLYHRYEEEGPGSLGKVVRHTGLAAVVATLSNAAGYGALLVANHQGLRSIGQIALLGVVCTFLGTTVFFPALLALLERWKERQGSVAREGAVVRSLELDMAGQDTAPSGERKSA
;
A
#
# COMPACT_ATOMS: atom_id res chain seq x y z
N VAL A 1 8.87 -44.89 -34.32
CA VAL A 1 9.34 -43.88 -33.37
C VAL A 1 8.39 -43.87 -32.18
N ALA A 2 8.83 -44.31 -31.00
CA ALA A 2 8.00 -44.34 -29.80
C ALA A 2 7.60 -42.91 -29.42
N ARG A 3 6.29 -42.64 -29.43
CA ARG A 3 5.71 -41.38 -28.94
C ARG A 3 6.09 -41.20 -27.49
N SER A 4 6.58 -40.04 -27.09
CA SER A 4 6.92 -39.74 -25.70
C SER A 4 5.70 -39.91 -24.77
N LEU A 5 5.92 -40.30 -23.52
CA LEU A 5 4.84 -40.39 -22.50
C LEU A 5 3.98 -39.11 -22.43
N ARG A 6 4.64 -37.97 -22.63
CA ARG A 6 4.02 -36.63 -22.69
C ARG A 6 3.02 -36.52 -23.85
N GLU A 7 3.36 -37.02 -25.04
CA GLU A 7 2.47 -36.97 -26.22
C GLU A 7 1.24 -37.84 -26.03
N ARG A 8 1.40 -39.04 -25.44
CA ARG A 8 0.26 -39.93 -25.14
C ARG A 8 -0.70 -39.33 -24.12
N TRP A 9 -0.15 -38.69 -23.10
CA TRP A 9 -0.97 -38.02 -22.06
C TRP A 9 -1.77 -36.87 -22.67
N PHE A 10 -1.14 -36.07 -23.50
CA PHE A 10 -1.73 -34.93 -24.20
C PHE A 10 -2.84 -35.36 -25.17
N GLU A 11 -2.61 -36.44 -25.95
CA GLU A 11 -3.62 -36.96 -26.84
C GLU A 11 -4.83 -37.56 -26.08
N GLY A 12 -4.60 -38.26 -24.99
CA GLY A 12 -5.65 -38.79 -24.12
C GLY A 12 -6.49 -37.69 -23.51
N PHE A 13 -5.85 -36.60 -23.06
CA PHE A 13 -6.53 -35.41 -22.50
C PHE A 13 -7.39 -34.72 -23.56
N ILE A 14 -6.85 -34.39 -24.73
CA ILE A 14 -7.60 -33.75 -25.83
C ILE A 14 -8.76 -34.66 -26.26
N GLN A 15 -8.54 -35.99 -26.35
CA GLN A 15 -9.60 -36.93 -26.70
C GLN A 15 -10.72 -36.91 -25.67
N THR A 16 -10.41 -36.85 -24.38
CA THR A 16 -11.42 -36.80 -23.30
C THR A 16 -12.16 -35.45 -23.31
N ALA A 17 -11.45 -34.34 -23.48
CA ALA A 17 -12.04 -33.00 -23.56
C ALA A 17 -13.01 -32.84 -24.74
N VAL A 18 -12.69 -33.47 -25.88
CA VAL A 18 -13.56 -33.44 -27.08
C VAL A 18 -14.70 -34.45 -27.03
N SER A 19 -14.43 -35.67 -26.56
CA SER A 19 -15.44 -36.75 -26.55
C SER A 19 -16.45 -36.60 -25.40
N ARG A 20 -15.97 -36.18 -24.23
CA ARG A 20 -16.75 -36.10 -22.99
C ARG A 20 -16.61 -34.74 -22.29
N PRO A 21 -16.91 -33.62 -22.95
CA PRO A 21 -16.67 -32.26 -22.42
C PRO A 21 -17.42 -32.00 -21.12
N TRP A 22 -18.59 -32.66 -20.92
CA TRP A 22 -19.43 -32.46 -19.74
C TRP A 22 -18.78 -32.96 -18.44
N TYR A 23 -17.92 -34.00 -18.49
CA TYR A 23 -17.21 -34.47 -17.30
C TYR A 23 -16.19 -33.42 -16.83
N VAL A 24 -15.45 -32.81 -17.78
CA VAL A 24 -14.48 -31.77 -17.45
C VAL A 24 -15.19 -30.53 -16.87
N LEU A 25 -16.33 -30.15 -17.48
CA LEU A 25 -17.14 -29.04 -16.98
C LEU A 25 -17.68 -29.31 -15.58
N LEU A 26 -18.17 -30.54 -15.32
CA LEU A 26 -18.69 -30.90 -14.00
C LEU A 26 -17.62 -30.82 -12.91
N ILE A 27 -16.42 -31.39 -13.15
CA ILE A 27 -15.32 -31.34 -12.21
C ILE A 27 -14.94 -29.92 -11.91
N CYS A 28 -14.74 -29.07 -12.94
CA CYS A 28 -14.41 -27.68 -12.76
C CYS A 28 -15.52 -26.85 -12.09
N ALA A 29 -16.80 -27.18 -12.35
CA ALA A 29 -17.92 -26.55 -11.67
C ALA A 29 -17.97 -26.90 -10.18
N LEU A 30 -17.67 -28.16 -9.81
CA LEU A 30 -17.57 -28.58 -8.41
C LEU A 30 -16.40 -27.87 -7.69
N LEU A 31 -15.24 -27.75 -8.36
CA LEU A 31 -14.11 -27.01 -7.81
C LEU A 31 -14.43 -25.52 -7.65
N ALA A 32 -15.11 -24.92 -8.63
CA ALA A 32 -15.55 -23.53 -8.56
C ALA A 32 -16.58 -23.31 -7.44
N ALA A 33 -17.56 -24.22 -7.28
CA ALA A 33 -18.55 -24.16 -6.22
C ALA A 33 -17.91 -24.29 -4.82
N GLY A 34 -16.96 -25.21 -4.67
CA GLY A 34 -16.16 -25.35 -3.44
C GLY A 34 -15.32 -24.10 -3.16
N GLY A 35 -14.66 -23.58 -4.18
CA GLY A 35 -13.90 -22.32 -4.11
C GLY A 35 -14.77 -21.13 -3.73
N MET A 36 -15.98 -21.00 -4.31
CA MET A 36 -16.94 -19.97 -3.97
C MET A 36 -17.42 -20.07 -2.51
N ALA A 37 -17.76 -21.28 -2.06
CA ALA A 37 -18.19 -21.51 -0.68
C ALA A 37 -17.10 -21.17 0.35
N LEU A 38 -15.84 -21.38 0.02
CA LEU A 38 -14.70 -20.97 0.86
C LEU A 38 -14.47 -19.47 0.74
N ALA A 39 -14.43 -18.92 -0.46
CA ALA A 39 -14.20 -17.49 -0.71
C ALA A 39 -15.27 -16.60 -0.06
N SER A 40 -16.52 -17.07 0.06
CA SER A 40 -17.58 -16.31 0.74
C SER A 40 -17.35 -16.11 2.24
N ARG A 41 -16.42 -16.84 2.84
CA ARG A 41 -15.98 -16.70 4.25
C ARG A 41 -14.78 -15.79 4.43
N LEU A 42 -14.16 -15.31 3.34
CA LEU A 42 -13.01 -14.44 3.39
C LEU A 42 -13.39 -13.09 4.00
N GLU A 43 -12.70 -12.74 5.08
CA GLU A 43 -12.76 -11.42 5.68
C GLU A 43 -11.78 -10.48 4.99
N PHE A 44 -12.16 -9.21 4.86
CA PHE A 44 -11.25 -8.17 4.43
C PHE A 44 -10.73 -7.43 5.66
N ARG A 45 -9.40 -7.44 5.83
CA ARG A 45 -8.71 -6.78 6.93
C ARG A 45 -7.78 -5.72 6.39
N GLY A 46 -8.16 -4.47 6.51
CA GLY A 46 -7.38 -3.35 5.99
C GLY A 46 -6.48 -2.68 7.03
N SER A 47 -6.20 -3.30 8.20
CA SER A 47 -5.29 -2.75 9.20
C SER A 47 -3.84 -2.81 8.73
N PHE A 48 -3.11 -1.70 8.81
CA PHE A 48 -1.68 -1.68 8.48
C PHE A 48 -0.82 -2.53 9.42
N VAL A 49 -1.30 -2.78 10.63
CA VAL A 49 -0.61 -3.63 11.61
C VAL A 49 -0.53 -5.09 11.13
N GLU A 50 -1.56 -5.57 10.43
CA GLU A 50 -1.59 -6.91 9.87
C GLU A 50 -0.62 -7.12 8.68
N LEU A 51 -0.09 -6.02 8.14
CA LEU A 51 0.91 -6.07 7.08
C LEU A 51 2.31 -6.39 7.63
N LEU A 52 2.52 -6.25 8.96
CA LEU A 52 3.76 -6.58 9.64
C LEU A 52 3.78 -8.06 10.06
N PRO A 53 4.97 -8.66 10.23
CA PRO A 53 5.11 -9.98 10.82
C PRO A 53 4.48 -10.01 12.23
N GLN A 54 3.69 -11.03 12.55
CA GLN A 54 3.07 -11.16 13.87
C GLN A 54 4.08 -11.24 15.04
N GLY A 55 5.30 -11.70 14.75
CA GLY A 55 6.40 -11.71 15.70
C GLY A 55 7.12 -10.39 15.89
N ALA A 56 6.75 -9.33 15.15
CA ALA A 56 7.35 -8.01 15.32
C ALA A 56 6.99 -7.43 16.69
N ARG A 57 7.98 -6.80 17.34
CA ARG A 57 7.81 -6.21 18.67
C ARG A 57 6.69 -5.17 18.69
N GLU A 58 6.60 -4.38 17.62
CA GLU A 58 5.58 -3.34 17.46
C GLU A 58 4.15 -3.91 17.47
N VAL A 59 3.94 -5.12 16.91
CA VAL A 59 2.64 -5.81 16.91
C VAL A 59 2.30 -6.35 18.30
N GLN A 60 3.30 -6.93 18.97
CA GLN A 60 3.13 -7.44 20.36
C GLN A 60 2.86 -6.30 21.33
N ASP A 61 3.61 -5.21 21.22
CA ASP A 61 3.44 -3.99 22.01
C ASP A 61 2.06 -3.38 21.80
N LEU A 62 1.61 -3.23 20.53
CA LEU A 62 0.27 -2.77 20.21
C LEU A 62 -0.79 -3.62 20.91
N THR A 63 -0.69 -4.95 20.81
CA THR A 63 -1.66 -5.86 21.38
C THR A 63 -1.71 -5.72 22.91
N ARG A 64 -0.53 -5.69 23.57
CA ARG A 64 -0.43 -5.56 25.03
C ARG A 64 -0.97 -4.22 25.52
N VAL A 65 -0.58 -3.12 24.87
CA VAL A 65 -1.05 -1.77 25.23
C VAL A 65 -2.55 -1.63 24.99
N SER A 66 -3.06 -2.08 23.84
CA SER A 66 -4.49 -1.99 23.52
C SER A 66 -5.36 -2.77 24.50
N GLN A 67 -4.91 -3.97 24.94
CA GLN A 67 -5.61 -4.77 25.94
C GLN A 67 -5.66 -4.04 27.30
N LYS A 68 -4.54 -3.49 27.75
CA LYS A 68 -4.41 -2.75 29.01
C LYS A 68 -5.11 -1.38 28.97
N ALA A 69 -5.12 -0.72 27.80
CA ALA A 69 -5.81 0.56 27.59
C ALA A 69 -7.31 0.41 27.35
N GLY A 70 -7.82 -0.83 27.22
CA GLY A 70 -9.23 -1.09 26.89
C GLY A 70 -9.57 -0.84 25.42
N GLY A 71 -8.56 -0.68 24.53
CA GLY A 71 -8.73 -0.45 23.09
C GLY A 71 -7.70 0.53 22.54
N ASP A 72 -7.65 0.65 21.22
CA ASP A 72 -6.78 1.56 20.48
C ASP A 72 -7.59 2.77 19.95
N GLY A 73 -7.16 3.98 20.28
CA GLY A 73 -7.76 5.22 19.79
C GLY A 73 -9.08 5.62 20.45
N TYR A 74 -9.73 6.59 19.82
CA TYR A 74 -10.98 7.21 20.28
C TYR A 74 -12.00 7.28 19.16
N LEU A 75 -13.28 7.27 19.53
CA LEU A 75 -14.36 7.82 18.71
C LEU A 75 -14.60 9.25 19.18
N VAL A 76 -14.59 10.22 18.27
CA VAL A 76 -14.85 11.62 18.58
C VAL A 76 -16.23 11.99 18.02
N ILE A 77 -17.13 12.42 18.88
CA ILE A 77 -18.43 12.98 18.49
C ILE A 77 -18.33 14.50 18.55
N VAL A 78 -18.67 15.15 17.45
CA VAL A 78 -18.75 16.60 17.34
C VAL A 78 -20.21 17.01 17.38
N ALA A 79 -20.58 17.81 18.40
CA ALA A 79 -21.89 18.39 18.55
C ALA A 79 -21.87 19.87 18.17
N LYS A 80 -22.74 20.31 17.26
CA LYS A 80 -22.81 21.68 16.74
C LYS A 80 -24.24 22.09 16.36
N GLY A 81 -24.46 23.38 16.11
CA GLY A 81 -25.73 23.88 15.56
C GLY A 81 -26.73 24.44 16.60
N ASP A 82 -26.31 24.54 17.86
CA ASP A 82 -27.10 25.20 18.93
C ASP A 82 -26.22 26.24 19.66
N THR A 83 -26.73 26.90 20.68
CA THR A 83 -25.95 27.86 21.50
C THR A 83 -24.90 27.13 22.34
N PRO A 84 -23.78 27.79 22.69
CA PRO A 84 -22.72 27.18 23.49
C PRO A 84 -23.22 26.55 24.79
N GLU A 85 -24.13 27.16 25.50
CA GLU A 85 -24.69 26.66 26.77
C GLU A 85 -25.50 25.40 26.55
N ARG A 86 -26.29 25.34 25.46
CA ARG A 86 -27.11 24.20 25.12
C ARG A 86 -26.23 23.03 24.62
N LEU A 87 -25.15 23.31 23.88
CA LEU A 87 -24.18 22.30 23.45
C LEU A 87 -23.46 21.68 24.66
N LYS A 88 -23.05 22.48 25.66
CA LYS A 88 -22.47 22.00 26.92
C LYS A 88 -23.44 21.12 27.70
N ALA A 89 -24.71 21.57 27.82
CA ALA A 89 -25.76 20.79 28.48
C ALA A 89 -26.02 19.46 27.76
N TYR A 90 -26.09 19.50 26.43
CA TYR A 90 -26.18 18.30 25.59
C TYR A 90 -25.02 17.34 25.81
N ALA A 91 -23.80 17.86 25.77
CA ALA A 91 -22.57 17.03 25.93
C ALA A 91 -22.52 16.36 27.29
N SER A 92 -22.88 17.07 28.34
CA SER A 92 -22.91 16.53 29.71
C SER A 92 -23.97 15.44 29.88
N GLU A 93 -25.17 15.62 29.32
CA GLU A 93 -26.22 14.60 29.36
C GLU A 93 -25.86 13.39 28.48
N LEU A 94 -25.31 13.65 27.29
CA LEU A 94 -24.84 12.57 26.38
C LEU A 94 -23.74 11.75 27.04
N LYS A 95 -22.76 12.38 27.71
CA LYS A 95 -21.72 11.67 28.49
C LYS A 95 -22.35 10.66 29.44
N SER A 96 -23.31 11.11 30.26
CA SER A 96 -23.94 10.26 31.28
C SER A 96 -24.65 9.05 30.66
N ARG A 97 -25.32 9.22 29.49
CA ARG A 97 -25.96 8.13 28.76
C ARG A 97 -24.93 7.17 28.13
N LEU A 98 -23.84 7.71 27.58
CA LEU A 98 -22.81 6.92 26.92
C LEU A 98 -21.98 6.11 27.92
N GLU A 99 -21.64 6.67 29.09
CA GLU A 99 -20.88 5.95 30.13
C GLU A 99 -21.67 4.83 30.80
N ALA A 100 -23.00 4.80 30.62
CA ALA A 100 -23.84 3.68 31.05
C ALA A 100 -23.77 2.47 30.09
N LEU A 101 -23.18 2.62 28.90
CA LEU A 101 -23.02 1.56 27.91
C LEU A 101 -21.80 0.67 28.23
N PRO A 102 -21.93 -0.66 28.20
CA PRO A 102 -20.84 -1.56 28.53
C PRO A 102 -19.66 -1.53 27.54
N GLU A 103 -19.88 -1.04 26.33
CA GLU A 103 -18.86 -0.86 25.31
C GLU A 103 -17.99 0.38 25.52
N VAL A 104 -18.43 1.31 26.39
CA VAL A 104 -17.75 2.58 26.67
C VAL A 104 -16.96 2.46 27.95
N ARG A 105 -15.67 2.73 27.90
CA ARG A 105 -14.81 2.79 29.07
C ARG A 105 -14.96 4.10 29.85
N TYR A 106 -14.90 5.23 29.10
CA TYR A 106 -15.11 6.57 29.61
C TYR A 106 -15.36 7.54 28.45
N VAL A 107 -15.91 8.73 28.82
CA VAL A 107 -16.13 9.83 27.86
C VAL A 107 -15.46 11.09 28.41
N GLU A 108 -14.53 11.64 27.63
CA GLU A 108 -13.93 12.95 27.89
C GLU A 108 -14.71 14.03 27.12
N HIS A 109 -15.23 15.03 27.80
CA HIS A 109 -15.87 16.19 27.19
C HIS A 109 -15.54 17.51 27.89
N SER A 110 -15.03 17.41 29.13
CA SER A 110 -14.68 18.53 29.97
C SER A 110 -13.52 18.17 30.89
N TYR A 111 -12.82 19.18 31.38
CA TYR A 111 -11.80 19.06 32.40
C TYR A 111 -12.35 19.56 33.74
N ASP A 112 -11.94 18.96 34.83
CA ASP A 112 -12.19 19.48 36.18
C ASP A 112 -11.26 20.67 36.45
N VAL A 113 -11.65 21.82 35.90
CA VAL A 113 -10.87 23.07 36.00
C VAL A 113 -10.75 23.52 37.48
N GLU A 114 -11.77 23.24 38.32
CA GLU A 114 -11.75 23.60 39.73
C GLU A 114 -10.69 22.82 40.46
N PHE A 115 -10.56 21.50 40.19
CA PHE A 115 -9.47 20.70 40.80
C PHE A 115 -8.09 21.25 40.41
N PHE A 116 -7.88 21.51 39.10
CA PHE A 116 -6.60 22.01 38.61
C PHE A 116 -6.31 23.44 39.10
N ARG A 117 -7.32 24.30 39.15
CA ARG A 117 -7.19 25.64 39.71
C ARG A 117 -6.80 25.60 41.17
N ARG A 118 -7.51 24.81 41.96
CA ARG A 118 -7.25 24.67 43.41
C ARG A 118 -5.86 24.13 43.71
N HIS A 119 -5.39 23.13 42.97
CA HIS A 119 -4.13 22.46 43.22
C HIS A 119 -2.98 22.96 42.31
N GLY A 120 -3.18 24.07 41.61
CA GLY A 120 -2.25 24.59 40.58
C GLY A 120 -0.82 24.78 41.09
N LEU A 121 -0.63 25.26 42.33
CA LEU A 121 0.71 25.42 42.92
C LEU A 121 1.37 24.07 43.24
N LEU A 122 0.61 23.06 43.64
CA LEU A 122 1.16 21.71 43.87
C LEU A 122 1.61 21.03 42.58
N LEU A 123 1.11 21.45 41.40
CA LEU A 123 1.50 20.94 40.10
C LEU A 123 2.78 21.60 39.57
N LEU A 124 3.18 22.77 40.11
CA LEU A 124 4.41 23.44 39.68
C LEU A 124 5.66 22.71 40.24
N PRO A 125 6.73 22.57 39.44
CA PRO A 125 8.01 22.06 39.91
C PRO A 125 8.53 22.86 41.08
N ALA A 126 9.20 22.19 42.04
CA ALA A 126 9.71 22.84 43.28
C ALA A 126 10.62 24.05 42.97
N GLU A 127 11.41 23.98 41.92
CA GLU A 127 12.29 25.08 41.46
C GLU A 127 11.47 26.31 41.06
N LYS A 128 10.34 26.10 40.37
CA LYS A 128 9.43 27.17 39.97
C LYS A 128 8.70 27.78 41.17
N LEU A 129 8.40 26.97 42.20
CA LEU A 129 7.83 27.46 43.43
C LEU A 129 8.83 28.34 44.21
N VAL A 130 10.12 27.99 44.22
CA VAL A 130 11.18 28.83 44.79
C VAL A 130 11.29 30.17 44.06
N GLU A 131 11.26 30.15 42.71
CA GLU A 131 11.28 31.35 41.88
C GLU A 131 10.05 32.23 42.18
N LEU A 132 8.85 31.64 42.17
CA LEU A 132 7.58 32.31 42.53
C LEU A 132 7.63 32.93 43.91
N ARG A 133 8.08 32.16 44.91
CA ARG A 133 8.23 32.68 46.31
C ARG A 133 9.16 33.89 46.35
N THR A 134 10.26 33.86 45.62
CA THR A 134 11.24 34.94 45.58
C THR A 134 10.65 36.22 44.96
N GLU A 135 9.94 36.10 43.85
CA GLU A 135 9.27 37.23 43.17
C GLU A 135 8.14 37.80 44.04
N LEU A 136 7.32 36.91 44.63
CA LEU A 136 6.26 37.33 45.57
C LEU A 136 6.84 38.03 46.77
N ALA A 137 7.95 37.55 47.33
CA ALA A 137 8.60 38.20 48.48
C ALA A 137 9.09 39.64 48.12
N ALA A 138 9.60 39.82 46.93
CA ALA A 138 9.99 41.16 46.45
C ALA A 138 8.75 42.06 46.33
N ARG A 139 7.66 41.55 45.71
CA ARG A 139 6.42 42.32 45.57
C ARG A 139 5.75 42.63 46.90
N VAL A 140 5.64 41.69 47.81
CA VAL A 140 5.07 41.89 49.15
C VAL A 140 5.87 42.92 49.92
N ARG A 141 7.21 42.93 49.85
CA ARG A 141 8.06 43.91 50.46
C ARG A 141 7.79 45.31 49.90
N TYR A 142 7.64 45.41 48.57
CA TYR A 142 7.33 46.67 47.92
C TYR A 142 5.96 47.21 48.37
N GLU A 143 4.91 46.38 48.37
CA GLU A 143 3.56 46.77 48.80
C GLU A 143 3.58 47.24 50.28
N ARG A 144 4.29 46.55 51.16
CA ARG A 144 4.46 46.96 52.56
C ARG A 144 5.19 48.31 52.66
N GLN A 145 6.17 48.57 51.82
CA GLN A 145 6.88 49.88 51.80
C GLN A 145 5.93 50.97 51.32
N GLN A 146 5.19 50.76 50.29
CA GLN A 146 4.20 51.71 49.75
C GLN A 146 3.06 51.99 50.76
N ALA A 147 2.61 51.02 51.52
CA ALA A 147 1.60 51.16 52.53
C ALA A 147 2.10 51.93 53.77
N ASN A 148 3.41 52.17 53.91
CA ASN A 148 3.95 52.96 55.02
C ASN A 148 3.81 54.45 54.77
N PRO A 149 3.03 55.24 55.56
CA PRO A 149 2.82 56.67 55.35
C PRO A 149 4.08 57.54 55.36
N PHE A 150 5.21 57.00 55.92
CA PHE A 150 6.48 57.67 56.02
C PHE A 150 7.47 57.26 54.89
N TYR A 151 7.08 56.37 53.99
CA TYR A 151 7.96 55.95 52.87
C TYR A 151 7.97 57.00 51.79
N ILE A 152 9.21 57.44 51.44
CA ILE A 152 9.41 58.34 50.30
C ILE A 152 10.13 57.55 49.21
N ASP A 153 9.49 57.33 48.08
CA ASP A 153 10.12 56.70 46.93
C ASP A 153 11.09 57.66 46.23
N LEU A 154 12.38 57.36 46.31
CA LEU A 154 13.42 58.13 45.68
C LEU A 154 13.71 57.72 44.23
N GLY A 155 12.94 56.79 43.69
CA GLY A 155 13.05 56.31 42.28
C GLY A 155 14.33 55.52 41.99
N ALA A 156 15.04 55.01 43.02
CA ALA A 156 16.33 54.33 42.88
C ALA A 156 16.24 52.86 42.37
N THR A 157 15.06 52.24 42.48
CA THR A 157 14.90 50.83 42.09
C THR A 157 13.62 50.66 41.26
N PRO A 158 13.64 49.99 40.08
CA PRO A 158 12.41 49.73 39.34
C PRO A 158 11.46 48.89 40.23
N PRO A 159 10.15 49.09 40.13
CA PRO A 159 9.18 48.33 40.90
C PRO A 159 9.25 46.82 40.46
N PRO A 160 9.12 45.90 41.44
CA PRO A 160 9.04 44.46 41.12
C PRO A 160 7.81 44.16 40.32
N PRO A 161 7.81 43.02 39.56
CA PRO A 161 6.64 42.58 38.77
C PRO A 161 5.35 42.65 39.57
N THR A 162 4.27 43.04 38.93
CA THR A 162 2.92 43.07 39.51
C THR A 162 2.43 41.63 39.85
N PHE A 163 1.44 41.50 40.69
CA PHE A 163 0.82 40.19 40.95
C PHE A 163 0.29 39.55 39.66
N GLU A 164 -0.21 40.38 38.72
CA GLU A 164 -0.63 39.90 37.43
C GLU A 164 0.48 39.34 36.56
N GLU A 165 1.63 40.02 36.55
CA GLU A 165 2.78 39.56 35.78
C GLU A 165 3.38 38.30 36.37
N ILE A 166 3.42 38.20 37.71
CA ILE A 166 3.86 37.01 38.42
C ILE A 166 2.90 35.85 38.16
N ALA A 167 1.57 36.09 38.24
CA ALA A 167 0.57 35.05 38.00
C ALA A 167 0.65 34.56 36.54
N ARG A 168 0.79 35.47 35.56
CA ARG A 168 0.93 35.10 34.17
C ARG A 168 2.19 34.30 33.87
N LYS A 169 3.33 34.66 34.51
CA LYS A 169 4.61 33.96 34.34
C LYS A 169 4.59 32.55 34.96
N HIS A 170 3.91 32.37 36.08
CA HIS A 170 3.90 31.12 36.83
C HIS A 170 2.55 30.39 36.75
N SER A 171 1.63 30.84 35.88
CA SER A 171 0.36 30.13 35.65
C SER A 171 0.65 28.70 35.19
N PRO A 172 0.16 27.69 35.90
CA PRO A 172 0.27 26.31 35.43
C PRO A 172 -0.44 26.22 34.06
N ASN A 173 0.02 25.34 33.20
CA ASN A 173 -0.64 24.99 31.94
C ASN A 173 -1.98 24.29 32.21
N ALA A 174 -2.84 24.95 32.99
CA ALA A 174 -4.19 24.48 33.23
C ALA A 174 -5.01 24.62 31.93
N PRO A 175 -5.94 23.70 31.64
CA PRO A 175 -6.81 23.84 30.49
C PRO A 175 -7.56 25.17 30.58
N VAL A 176 -7.43 26.00 29.55
CA VAL A 176 -8.06 27.35 29.51
C VAL A 176 -9.58 27.23 29.41
N HIS A 177 -10.09 26.09 28.91
CA HIS A 177 -11.52 25.84 28.73
C HIS A 177 -11.97 24.63 29.56
N GLU A 178 -13.10 24.78 30.24
CA GLU A 178 -13.72 23.71 30.99
C GLU A 178 -14.17 22.55 30.09
N TYR A 179 -14.65 22.87 28.89
CA TYR A 179 -15.13 21.89 27.92
C TYR A 179 -14.16 21.74 26.75
N LEU A 180 -14.12 20.54 26.18
CA LEU A 180 -13.47 20.30 24.89
C LEU A 180 -14.34 20.96 23.81
N ALA A 181 -13.98 22.16 23.40
CA ALA A 181 -14.73 22.98 22.45
C ALA A 181 -13.77 23.80 21.58
N ASN A 182 -14.27 24.27 20.44
CA ASN A 182 -13.56 25.29 19.69
C ASN A 182 -13.56 26.65 20.44
N ALA A 183 -12.75 27.59 19.97
CA ALA A 183 -12.57 28.88 20.63
C ALA A 183 -13.89 29.66 20.86
N ASP A 184 -14.83 29.54 19.91
CA ASP A 184 -16.11 30.26 19.94
C ASP A 184 -17.22 29.49 20.66
N GLY A 185 -16.96 28.25 21.12
CA GLY A 185 -17.95 27.39 21.79
C GLY A 185 -19.08 26.88 20.89
N THR A 186 -18.97 27.08 19.56
CA THR A 186 -19.97 26.65 18.57
C THR A 186 -19.89 25.15 18.24
N GLU A 187 -18.81 24.51 18.64
CA GLU A 187 -18.61 23.06 18.54
C GLU A 187 -18.12 22.52 19.89
N VAL A 188 -18.70 21.42 20.33
CA VAL A 188 -18.29 20.70 21.55
C VAL A 188 -17.91 19.26 21.16
N TYR A 189 -16.79 18.79 21.69
CA TYR A 189 -16.20 17.50 21.35
C TYR A 189 -16.35 16.53 22.52
N LEU A 190 -16.82 15.31 22.20
CA LEU A 190 -16.85 14.21 23.16
C LEU A 190 -15.89 13.11 22.63
N MET A 191 -14.86 12.83 23.38
CA MET A 191 -13.89 11.78 23.06
C MET A 191 -14.27 10.51 23.83
N LEU A 192 -14.77 9.50 23.11
CA LEU A 192 -15.20 8.23 23.68
C LEU A 192 -14.08 7.21 23.60
N LYS A 193 -13.67 6.70 24.73
CA LYS A 193 -12.77 5.55 24.81
C LYS A 193 -13.59 4.26 24.89
N PRO A 194 -13.48 3.36 23.91
CA PRO A 194 -14.20 2.08 23.91
C PRO A 194 -13.48 1.00 24.74
N MET A 195 -14.16 -0.14 24.93
CA MET A 195 -13.61 -1.38 25.50
C MET A 195 -13.08 -2.35 24.43
N GLY A 196 -13.01 -1.95 23.18
CA GLY A 196 -12.55 -2.78 22.06
C GLY A 196 -11.66 -2.02 21.10
N THR A 197 -11.16 -2.69 20.07
CA THR A 197 -10.20 -2.12 19.11
C THR A 197 -10.87 -1.70 17.81
N ALA A 198 -10.36 -0.63 17.17
CA ALA A 198 -10.79 -0.20 15.84
C ALA A 198 -10.41 -1.22 14.74
N GLY A 199 -9.46 -2.10 15.02
CA GLY A 199 -9.08 -3.22 14.16
C GLY A 199 -10.21 -4.24 13.95
N ASP A 200 -11.06 -4.46 14.97
CA ASP A 200 -12.31 -5.24 14.83
C ASP A 200 -13.40 -4.36 14.22
N LEU A 201 -13.56 -4.47 12.90
CA LEU A 201 -14.54 -3.68 12.15
C LEU A 201 -15.98 -3.96 12.60
N SER A 202 -16.29 -5.17 13.05
CA SER A 202 -17.64 -5.53 13.51
C SER A 202 -17.96 -4.83 14.82
N PHE A 203 -17.01 -4.78 15.74
CA PHE A 203 -17.10 -4.00 16.96
C PHE A 203 -17.18 -2.51 16.65
N ALA A 204 -16.29 -1.99 15.80
CA ALA A 204 -16.24 -0.58 15.45
C ALA A 204 -17.59 -0.08 14.91
N ARG A 205 -18.21 -0.82 13.99
CA ARG A 205 -19.52 -0.46 13.42
C ARG A 205 -20.61 -0.45 14.48
N ARG A 206 -20.71 -1.51 15.30
CA ARG A 206 -21.73 -1.56 16.38
C ARG A 206 -21.53 -0.44 17.38
N PHE A 207 -20.26 -0.19 17.78
CA PHE A 207 -19.91 0.86 18.73
C PHE A 207 -20.29 2.26 18.23
N VAL A 208 -19.90 2.60 17.00
CA VAL A 208 -20.23 3.92 16.42
C VAL A 208 -21.74 4.06 16.24
N GLU A 209 -22.41 3.02 15.74
CA GLU A 209 -23.89 3.04 15.57
C GLU A 209 -24.61 3.25 16.91
N LEU A 210 -24.18 2.55 17.97
CA LEU A 210 -24.73 2.67 19.31
C LEU A 210 -24.48 4.07 19.89
N ALA A 211 -23.27 4.58 19.81
CA ALA A 211 -22.92 5.90 20.32
C ALA A 211 -23.64 7.03 19.59
N MET A 212 -23.63 7.00 18.25
CA MET A 212 -24.33 7.99 17.43
C MET A 212 -25.86 7.86 17.53
N GLY A 213 -26.38 6.65 17.68
CA GLY A 213 -27.80 6.40 17.91
C GLY A 213 -28.26 7.00 19.23
N THR A 214 -27.52 6.79 20.33
CA THR A 214 -27.78 7.40 21.64
C THR A 214 -27.78 8.93 21.54
N GLY A 215 -26.78 9.48 20.85
CA GLY A 215 -26.70 10.93 20.67
C GLY A 215 -27.87 11.51 19.85
N ARG A 216 -28.24 10.88 18.75
CA ARG A 216 -29.39 11.31 17.92
C ARG A 216 -30.69 11.20 18.68
N THR A 217 -30.91 10.17 19.47
CA THR A 217 -32.10 10.03 20.31
C THR A 217 -32.17 11.17 21.32
N LEU A 218 -31.10 11.46 22.03
CA LEU A 218 -31.05 12.59 22.95
C LEU A 218 -31.30 13.93 22.24
N ALA A 219 -30.69 14.13 21.06
CA ALA A 219 -30.90 15.34 20.28
C ALA A 219 -32.40 15.52 19.91
N SER A 220 -33.02 14.45 19.39
CA SER A 220 -34.45 14.51 19.02
C SER A 220 -35.41 14.73 20.20
N GLU A 221 -35.05 14.22 21.40
CA GLU A 221 -35.87 14.35 22.61
C GLU A 221 -35.85 15.77 23.20
N ARG A 222 -34.63 16.37 23.29
CA ARG A 222 -34.41 17.59 24.09
C ARG A 222 -33.63 18.70 23.41
N PHE A 223 -32.84 18.38 22.37
CA PHE A 223 -31.92 19.31 21.71
C PHE A 223 -32.05 19.26 20.17
N PRO A 224 -33.23 19.57 19.61
CA PRO A 224 -33.52 19.32 18.19
C PRO A 224 -32.66 20.14 17.20
N ALA A 225 -32.01 21.21 17.66
CA ALA A 225 -31.07 21.99 16.83
C ALA A 225 -29.67 21.34 16.71
N VAL A 226 -29.33 20.43 17.64
CA VAL A 226 -28.00 19.85 17.69
C VAL A 226 -27.78 18.85 16.54
N LYS A 227 -26.72 19.07 15.78
CA LYS A 227 -26.25 18.17 14.73
C LYS A 227 -25.03 17.44 15.20
N LEU A 228 -24.93 16.16 14.86
CA LEU A 228 -23.85 15.29 15.27
C LEU A 228 -23.06 14.81 14.07
N GLU A 229 -21.75 14.86 14.20
CA GLU A 229 -20.79 14.25 13.30
C GLU A 229 -19.84 13.37 14.11
N ALA A 230 -19.26 12.37 13.45
CA ALA A 230 -18.33 11.45 14.10
C ALA A 230 -17.00 11.38 13.35
N THR A 231 -15.91 11.31 14.10
CA THR A 231 -14.55 11.11 13.58
C THR A 231 -13.72 10.28 14.57
N GLY A 232 -12.41 10.26 14.39
CA GLY A 232 -11.48 9.46 15.19
C GLY A 232 -11.29 8.05 14.62
N ASN A 233 -10.46 7.26 15.28
CA ASN A 233 -9.97 5.98 14.77
C ASN A 233 -11.07 5.03 14.30
N PHE A 234 -12.19 4.98 15.02
CA PHE A 234 -13.30 4.05 14.75
C PHE A 234 -14.08 4.44 13.50
N GLN A 235 -14.46 5.72 13.40
CA GLN A 235 -15.21 6.21 12.24
C GLN A 235 -14.32 6.21 10.98
N ASN A 236 -13.09 6.70 11.10
CA ASN A 236 -12.11 6.69 10.02
C ASN A 236 -11.92 5.27 9.46
N ARG A 237 -11.84 4.28 10.36
CA ARG A 237 -11.70 2.87 9.97
C ARG A 237 -12.90 2.32 9.21
N ILE A 238 -14.11 2.67 9.63
CA ILE A 238 -15.35 2.27 8.96
C ILE A 238 -15.42 2.87 7.54
N GLU A 239 -15.12 4.17 7.41
CA GLU A 239 -15.14 4.86 6.12
C GLU A 239 -14.04 4.36 5.19
N GLU A 240 -12.83 4.13 5.69
CA GLU A 240 -11.72 3.55 4.93
C GLU A 240 -12.08 2.16 4.37
N ASP A 241 -12.66 1.28 5.19
CA ASP A 241 -13.14 -0.03 4.72
C ASP A 241 -14.23 0.11 3.65
N ALA A 242 -15.18 1.02 3.82
CA ALA A 242 -16.25 1.26 2.85
C ALA A 242 -15.70 1.79 1.51
N VAL A 243 -14.76 2.75 1.54
CA VAL A 243 -14.08 3.27 0.35
C VAL A 243 -13.33 2.15 -0.35
N MET A 244 -12.54 1.35 0.38
CA MET A 244 -11.76 0.26 -0.21
C MET A 244 -12.63 -0.82 -0.83
N ARG A 245 -13.68 -1.29 -0.16
CA ARG A 245 -14.62 -2.26 -0.74
C ARG A 245 -15.32 -1.72 -1.98
N GLY A 246 -15.71 -0.45 -1.95
CA GLY A 246 -16.29 0.24 -3.10
C GLY A 246 -15.30 0.31 -4.28
N ASP A 247 -14.06 0.64 -4.01
CA ASP A 247 -13.00 0.73 -5.02
C ASP A 247 -12.67 -0.63 -5.63
N LEU A 248 -12.52 -1.67 -4.80
CA LEU A 248 -12.25 -3.03 -5.27
C LEU A 248 -13.38 -3.57 -6.15
N SER A 249 -14.63 -3.31 -5.75
CA SER A 249 -15.82 -3.70 -6.54
C SER A 249 -15.85 -2.96 -7.88
N ARG A 250 -15.65 -1.63 -7.89
CA ARG A 250 -15.63 -0.82 -9.12
C ARG A 250 -14.50 -1.23 -10.04
N ALA A 251 -13.28 -1.40 -9.50
CA ALA A 251 -12.13 -1.83 -10.28
C ALA A 251 -12.32 -3.24 -10.86
N GLY A 252 -12.85 -4.18 -10.06
CA GLY A 252 -13.15 -5.53 -10.53
C GLY A 252 -14.20 -5.56 -11.64
N MET A 253 -15.31 -4.82 -11.50
CA MET A 253 -16.35 -4.70 -12.51
C MET A 253 -15.82 -4.04 -13.79
N LEU A 254 -15.07 -2.96 -13.67
CA LEU A 254 -14.50 -2.26 -14.81
C LEU A 254 -13.49 -3.13 -15.56
N SER A 255 -12.61 -3.83 -14.83
CA SER A 255 -11.68 -4.81 -15.40
C SER A 255 -12.43 -5.91 -16.18
N ALA A 256 -13.48 -6.49 -15.60
CA ALA A 256 -14.29 -7.50 -16.26
C ALA A 256 -15.00 -6.95 -17.49
N LEU A 257 -15.54 -5.73 -17.44
CA LEU A 257 -16.21 -5.11 -18.58
C LEU A 257 -15.24 -4.85 -19.75
N ILE A 258 -14.06 -4.27 -19.45
CA ILE A 258 -13.03 -4.05 -20.47
C ILE A 258 -12.54 -5.39 -21.03
N ALA A 259 -12.37 -6.40 -20.19
CA ALA A 259 -12.01 -7.75 -20.59
C ALA A 259 -13.00 -8.35 -21.59
N VAL A 260 -14.31 -8.26 -21.31
CA VAL A 260 -15.38 -8.67 -22.22
C VAL A 260 -15.26 -7.92 -23.56
N GLY A 261 -15.07 -6.62 -23.52
CA GLY A 261 -14.88 -5.79 -24.73
C GLY A 261 -13.66 -6.24 -25.54
N LEU A 262 -12.51 -6.48 -24.89
CA LEU A 262 -11.28 -6.93 -25.54
C LEU A 262 -11.43 -8.33 -26.16
N ILE A 263 -12.06 -9.28 -25.46
CA ILE A 263 -12.33 -10.61 -26.00
C ILE A 263 -13.20 -10.53 -27.26
N LEU A 264 -14.27 -9.72 -27.23
CA LEU A 264 -15.14 -9.52 -28.38
C LEU A 264 -14.45 -8.83 -29.55
N LEU A 265 -13.63 -7.80 -29.25
CA LEU A 265 -12.87 -7.07 -30.26
C LEU A 265 -11.84 -7.98 -30.94
N ALA A 266 -11.09 -8.76 -30.15
CA ALA A 266 -10.06 -9.66 -30.65
C ALA A 266 -10.63 -10.83 -31.46
N THR A 267 -11.72 -11.41 -31.00
CA THR A 267 -12.24 -12.67 -31.56
C THR A 267 -13.45 -12.48 -32.46
N ARG A 268 -14.19 -11.37 -32.31
CA ARG A 268 -15.46 -11.07 -32.95
C ARG A 268 -16.49 -12.17 -32.82
N ARG A 269 -16.44 -12.95 -31.73
CA ARG A 269 -17.30 -14.12 -31.49
C ARG A 269 -17.76 -14.18 -30.05
N ILE A 270 -19.08 -14.22 -29.84
CA ILE A 270 -19.68 -14.32 -28.50
C ILE A 270 -19.24 -15.61 -27.78
N ALA A 271 -19.10 -16.73 -28.51
CA ALA A 271 -18.65 -17.99 -27.95
C ALA A 271 -17.27 -17.89 -27.26
N ALA A 272 -16.42 -16.95 -27.70
CA ALA A 272 -15.13 -16.71 -27.04
C ALA A 272 -15.27 -16.21 -25.60
N LEU A 273 -16.34 -15.50 -25.26
CA LEU A 273 -16.60 -15.07 -23.89
C LEU A 273 -16.69 -16.27 -22.93
N ALA A 274 -17.37 -17.34 -23.35
CA ALA A 274 -17.43 -18.54 -22.55
C ALA A 274 -16.06 -19.24 -22.47
N VAL A 275 -15.38 -19.39 -23.62
CA VAL A 275 -14.10 -20.14 -23.71
C VAL A 275 -12.98 -19.46 -22.94
N VAL A 276 -12.97 -18.13 -22.88
CA VAL A 276 -11.96 -17.34 -22.17
C VAL A 276 -12.43 -16.98 -20.76
N GLY A 277 -13.66 -16.50 -20.60
CA GLY A 277 -14.16 -15.98 -19.33
C GLY A 277 -14.43 -17.05 -18.27
N VAL A 278 -15.04 -18.19 -18.67
CA VAL A 278 -15.34 -19.26 -17.69
C VAL A 278 -14.08 -19.81 -17.01
N PRO A 279 -12.99 -20.13 -17.71
CA PRO A 279 -11.75 -20.55 -17.07
C PRO A 279 -11.18 -19.50 -16.10
N VAL A 280 -11.23 -18.21 -16.45
CA VAL A 280 -10.76 -17.13 -15.56
C VAL A 280 -11.56 -17.09 -14.27
N VAL A 281 -12.90 -17.17 -14.37
CA VAL A 281 -13.78 -17.20 -13.18
C VAL A 281 -13.50 -18.41 -12.32
N VAL A 282 -13.34 -19.59 -12.92
CA VAL A 282 -13.01 -20.83 -12.19
C VAL A 282 -11.65 -20.70 -11.49
N GLY A 283 -10.63 -20.22 -12.20
CA GLY A 283 -9.30 -19.98 -11.63
C GLY A 283 -9.34 -19.01 -10.43
N LEU A 284 -10.09 -17.91 -10.54
CA LEU A 284 -10.30 -16.95 -9.46
C LEU A 284 -10.97 -17.57 -8.24
N LEU A 285 -12.10 -18.27 -8.45
CA LEU A 285 -12.85 -18.87 -7.35
C LEU A 285 -12.00 -19.90 -6.59
N VAL A 286 -11.23 -20.72 -7.31
CA VAL A 286 -10.33 -21.69 -6.66
C VAL A 286 -9.19 -20.96 -5.94
N THR A 287 -8.62 -19.90 -6.52
CA THR A 287 -7.55 -19.11 -5.88
C THR A 287 -8.03 -18.50 -4.56
N PHE A 288 -9.21 -17.86 -4.55
CA PHE A 288 -9.75 -17.28 -3.32
C PHE A 288 -10.27 -18.34 -2.34
N GLY A 289 -10.70 -19.49 -2.82
CA GLY A 289 -10.96 -20.65 -1.96
C GLY A 289 -9.69 -21.12 -1.22
N VAL A 290 -8.56 -21.19 -1.91
CA VAL A 290 -7.25 -21.48 -1.30
C VAL A 290 -6.82 -20.35 -0.37
N ALA A 291 -7.07 -19.08 -0.71
CA ALA A 291 -6.79 -17.94 0.17
C ALA A 291 -7.49 -18.11 1.54
N GLN A 292 -8.74 -18.57 1.56
CA GLN A 292 -9.45 -18.84 2.81
C GLN A 292 -8.79 -19.96 3.63
N LEU A 293 -8.31 -21.02 2.98
CA LEU A 293 -7.69 -22.14 3.68
C LEU A 293 -6.26 -21.84 4.17
N ALA A 294 -5.52 -21.04 3.41
CA ALA A 294 -4.09 -20.78 3.69
C ALA A 294 -3.87 -19.53 4.54
N ILE A 295 -4.72 -18.51 4.41
CA ILE A 295 -4.53 -17.18 5.01
C ILE A 295 -5.72 -16.81 5.90
N GLY A 296 -6.96 -17.10 5.48
CA GLY A 296 -8.20 -16.81 6.19
C GLY A 296 -8.74 -15.38 5.98
N HIS A 297 -7.97 -14.48 5.43
CA HIS A 297 -8.37 -13.08 5.18
C HIS A 297 -7.66 -12.49 3.96
N LEU A 298 -8.17 -11.35 3.48
CA LEU A 298 -7.52 -10.52 2.49
C LEU A 298 -7.08 -9.20 3.14
N ASN A 299 -5.90 -8.74 2.80
CA ASN A 299 -5.40 -7.42 3.20
C ASN A 299 -5.53 -6.38 2.05
N VAL A 300 -5.14 -5.13 2.32
CA VAL A 300 -5.15 -4.04 1.33
C VAL A 300 -4.44 -4.42 0.03
N VAL A 301 -3.29 -5.12 0.14
CA VAL A 301 -2.45 -5.49 -0.99
C VAL A 301 -3.01 -6.67 -1.76
N THR A 302 -3.67 -7.63 -1.09
CA THR A 302 -4.26 -8.81 -1.75
C THR A 302 -5.65 -8.55 -2.32
N GLY A 303 -6.35 -7.51 -1.85
CA GLY A 303 -7.71 -7.21 -2.29
C GLY A 303 -7.83 -6.92 -3.79
N PHE A 304 -6.83 -6.30 -4.41
CA PHE A 304 -6.88 -5.96 -5.84
C PHE A 304 -6.43 -7.10 -6.78
N LEU A 305 -6.07 -8.27 -6.25
CA LEU A 305 -5.71 -9.44 -7.06
C LEU A 305 -6.80 -9.86 -8.06
N VAL A 306 -8.08 -9.65 -7.72
CA VAL A 306 -9.19 -9.95 -8.64
C VAL A 306 -8.99 -9.26 -9.99
N ALA A 307 -8.74 -7.95 -9.98
CA ALA A 307 -8.57 -7.17 -11.20
C ALA A 307 -7.33 -7.61 -12.01
N ILE A 308 -6.22 -7.89 -11.31
CA ILE A 308 -4.97 -8.35 -11.93
C ILE A 308 -5.13 -9.74 -12.55
N LEU A 309 -5.68 -10.69 -11.79
CA LEU A 309 -5.84 -12.06 -12.27
C LEU A 309 -6.85 -12.18 -13.41
N ILE A 310 -7.86 -11.31 -13.49
CA ILE A 310 -8.71 -11.18 -14.68
C ILE A 310 -7.84 -10.82 -15.89
N GLY A 311 -7.02 -9.78 -15.77
CA GLY A 311 -6.14 -9.31 -16.85
C GLY A 311 -5.19 -10.40 -17.35
N LEU A 312 -4.45 -11.03 -16.42
CA LEU A 312 -3.48 -12.09 -16.73
C LEU A 312 -4.14 -13.40 -17.22
N GLY A 313 -5.29 -13.76 -16.66
CA GLY A 313 -5.94 -15.04 -16.97
C GLY A 313 -6.56 -15.10 -18.36
N ILE A 314 -7.01 -13.96 -18.91
CA ILE A 314 -7.61 -13.85 -20.26
C ILE A 314 -6.63 -14.24 -21.34
N GLU A 315 -5.36 -13.91 -21.19
CA GLU A 315 -4.31 -14.10 -22.16
C GLU A 315 -4.25 -15.55 -22.67
N TYR A 316 -4.27 -16.53 -21.77
CA TYR A 316 -4.16 -17.95 -22.12
C TYR A 316 -5.33 -18.44 -22.95
N GLY A 317 -6.53 -18.01 -22.61
CA GLY A 317 -7.74 -18.33 -23.36
C GLY A 317 -7.80 -17.67 -24.73
N VAL A 318 -7.37 -16.40 -24.83
CA VAL A 318 -7.33 -15.65 -26.11
C VAL A 318 -6.37 -16.29 -27.10
N HIS A 319 -5.13 -16.62 -26.66
CA HIS A 319 -4.16 -17.30 -27.52
C HIS A 319 -4.68 -18.65 -28.03
N LEU A 320 -5.30 -19.45 -27.16
CA LEU A 320 -5.91 -20.72 -27.56
C LEU A 320 -7.03 -20.52 -28.57
N CYS A 321 -7.94 -19.57 -28.34
CA CYS A 321 -9.05 -19.25 -29.23
C CYS A 321 -8.59 -18.76 -30.59
N MET A 322 -7.66 -17.80 -30.62
CA MET A 322 -7.16 -17.22 -31.87
C MET A 322 -6.48 -18.31 -32.72
N ARG A 323 -5.65 -19.15 -32.09
CA ARG A 323 -4.99 -20.26 -32.81
C ARG A 323 -5.98 -21.29 -33.29
N TYR A 324 -6.98 -21.66 -32.45
CA TYR A 324 -8.02 -22.59 -32.88
C TYR A 324 -8.76 -22.12 -34.12
N TRP A 325 -9.19 -20.87 -34.19
CA TRP A 325 -9.93 -20.34 -35.36
C TRP A 325 -9.05 -20.10 -36.56
N GLU A 326 -7.77 -19.86 -36.43
CA GLU A 326 -6.79 -19.85 -37.53
C GLU A 326 -6.73 -21.23 -38.17
N GLU A 327 -6.49 -22.26 -37.41
CA GLU A 327 -6.38 -23.64 -37.87
C GLU A 327 -7.72 -24.22 -38.40
N ARG A 328 -8.85 -23.78 -37.82
CA ARG A 328 -10.21 -24.22 -38.24
C ARG A 328 -10.60 -23.81 -39.65
N ARG A 329 -9.87 -22.86 -40.23
CA ARG A 329 -10.11 -22.45 -41.66
C ARG A 329 -9.70 -23.53 -42.66
N THR A 330 -8.73 -24.35 -42.29
CA THR A 330 -8.09 -25.33 -43.18
C THR A 330 -8.22 -26.76 -42.70
N ARG A 331 -8.61 -27.00 -41.43
CA ARG A 331 -8.63 -28.33 -40.80
C ARG A 331 -9.99 -28.66 -40.21
N SER A 332 -10.20 -29.96 -39.94
CA SER A 332 -11.35 -30.41 -39.19
C SER A 332 -11.34 -29.79 -37.77
N SER A 333 -12.50 -29.69 -37.08
CA SER A 333 -12.60 -29.14 -35.75
C SER A 333 -11.69 -29.87 -34.76
N ARG A 334 -11.58 -31.19 -34.84
CA ARG A 334 -10.74 -32.01 -33.95
C ARG A 334 -9.24 -31.77 -34.22
N ASP A 335 -8.81 -31.73 -35.47
CA ASP A 335 -7.41 -31.52 -35.86
C ASP A 335 -6.97 -30.08 -35.55
N ALA A 336 -7.84 -29.10 -35.81
CA ALA A 336 -7.63 -27.71 -35.48
C ALA A 336 -7.42 -27.52 -33.98
N LEU A 337 -8.26 -28.16 -33.14
CA LEU A 337 -8.15 -28.11 -31.71
C LEU A 337 -6.86 -28.75 -31.21
N ALA A 338 -6.51 -29.92 -31.73
CA ALA A 338 -5.28 -30.60 -31.36
C ALA A 338 -4.06 -29.78 -31.73
N THR A 339 -4.05 -29.15 -32.90
CA THR A 339 -2.96 -28.28 -33.36
C THR A 339 -2.87 -27.00 -32.51
N ALA A 340 -4.00 -26.37 -32.22
CA ALA A 340 -4.07 -25.16 -31.40
C ALA A 340 -3.51 -25.42 -29.99
N VAL A 341 -3.98 -26.49 -29.34
CA VAL A 341 -3.52 -26.83 -27.97
C VAL A 341 -2.02 -27.16 -27.98
N ARG A 342 -1.54 -27.98 -28.92
CA ARG A 342 -0.11 -28.32 -28.98
C ARG A 342 0.77 -27.10 -29.28
N GLY A 343 0.33 -26.23 -30.19
CA GLY A 343 1.10 -25.06 -30.61
C GLY A 343 1.14 -23.94 -29.55
N THR A 344 0.13 -23.83 -28.69
CA THR A 344 0.06 -22.74 -27.70
C THR A 344 0.44 -23.15 -26.28
N PHE A 345 0.28 -24.42 -25.90
CA PHE A 345 0.47 -24.90 -24.53
C PHE A 345 1.89 -24.65 -23.98
N SER A 346 2.92 -24.94 -24.77
CA SER A 346 4.30 -24.77 -24.30
C SER A 346 4.62 -23.31 -24.00
N GLY A 347 4.20 -22.39 -24.88
CA GLY A 347 4.34 -20.95 -24.66
C GLY A 347 3.57 -20.47 -23.44
N ALA A 348 2.30 -20.83 -23.34
CA ALA A 348 1.43 -20.45 -22.22
C ALA A 348 1.92 -21.01 -20.88
N LEU A 349 2.40 -22.25 -20.84
CA LEU A 349 2.97 -22.83 -19.62
C LEU A 349 4.28 -22.13 -19.21
N THR A 350 5.16 -21.81 -20.16
CA THR A 350 6.39 -21.09 -19.87
C THR A 350 6.08 -19.69 -19.32
N SER A 351 5.15 -18.96 -19.97
CA SER A 351 4.64 -17.68 -19.53
C SER A 351 4.09 -17.76 -18.10
N ALA A 352 3.15 -18.69 -17.85
CA ALA A 352 2.54 -18.86 -16.53
C ALA A 352 3.56 -19.20 -15.44
N VAL A 353 4.54 -20.06 -15.74
CA VAL A 353 5.60 -20.42 -14.79
C VAL A 353 6.51 -19.22 -14.52
N THR A 354 6.84 -18.44 -15.55
CA THR A 354 7.66 -17.23 -15.38
C THR A 354 6.94 -16.18 -14.53
N ASN A 355 5.65 -15.93 -14.81
CA ASN A 355 4.80 -15.03 -14.04
C ASN A 355 4.66 -15.49 -12.58
N ALA A 356 4.33 -16.76 -12.38
CA ALA A 356 4.20 -17.34 -11.04
C ALA A 356 5.51 -17.28 -10.25
N ALA A 357 6.64 -17.57 -10.91
CA ALA A 357 7.96 -17.53 -10.29
C ALA A 357 8.35 -16.11 -9.85
N ALA A 358 8.04 -15.08 -10.68
CA ALA A 358 8.25 -13.69 -10.31
C ALA A 358 7.39 -13.27 -9.11
N PHE A 359 6.12 -13.74 -9.04
CA PHE A 359 5.28 -13.53 -7.87
C PHE A 359 5.79 -14.25 -6.64
N PHE A 360 6.23 -15.51 -6.77
CA PHE A 360 6.76 -16.27 -5.64
C PHE A 360 8.07 -15.70 -5.07
N VAL A 361 8.82 -14.88 -5.82
CA VAL A 361 9.95 -14.12 -5.26
C VAL A 361 9.50 -13.20 -4.11
N LEU A 362 8.28 -12.70 -4.13
CA LEU A 362 7.73 -11.89 -3.03
C LEU A 362 7.62 -12.66 -1.71
N LEU A 363 7.71 -13.99 -1.71
CA LEU A 363 7.80 -14.80 -0.49
C LEU A 363 9.12 -14.58 0.28
N LEU A 364 10.13 -14.01 -0.36
CA LEU A 364 11.40 -13.65 0.26
C LEU A 364 11.31 -12.33 1.05
N ALA A 365 10.25 -11.54 0.84
CA ALA A 365 10.07 -10.27 1.53
C ALA A 365 9.89 -10.47 3.03
N GLN A 366 10.41 -9.56 3.83
CA GLN A 366 10.09 -9.48 5.26
C GLN A 366 8.70 -8.85 5.49
N PHE A 367 8.24 -8.06 4.54
CA PHE A 367 6.93 -7.42 4.58
C PHE A 367 5.83 -8.44 4.27
N HIS A 368 5.04 -8.81 5.28
CA HIS A 368 4.09 -9.93 5.24
C HIS A 368 3.00 -9.78 4.15
N ALA A 369 2.57 -8.55 3.87
CA ALA A 369 1.60 -8.32 2.80
C ALA A 369 2.12 -8.75 1.41
N PHE A 370 3.42 -8.58 1.16
CA PHE A 370 4.04 -9.03 -0.10
C PHE A 370 4.11 -10.56 -0.19
N ASN A 371 4.36 -11.25 0.94
CA ASN A 371 4.33 -12.72 0.94
C ASN A 371 2.95 -13.25 0.56
N GLN A 372 1.89 -12.74 1.21
CA GLN A 372 0.52 -13.16 0.93
C GLN A 372 0.12 -12.85 -0.51
N PHE A 373 0.45 -11.65 -1.00
CA PHE A 373 0.19 -11.26 -2.37
C PHE A 373 0.94 -12.15 -3.36
N GLY A 374 2.23 -12.36 -3.16
CA GLY A 374 3.06 -13.19 -4.04
C GLY A 374 2.58 -14.64 -4.11
N PHE A 375 2.20 -15.22 -2.98
CA PHE A 375 1.63 -16.55 -2.91
C PHE A 375 0.33 -16.67 -3.71
N LEU A 376 -0.63 -15.78 -3.45
CA LEU A 376 -1.94 -15.83 -4.09
C LEU A 376 -1.87 -15.48 -5.59
N ALA A 377 -1.06 -14.49 -5.96
CA ALA A 377 -0.87 -14.10 -7.36
C ALA A 377 -0.20 -15.22 -8.17
N GLY A 378 0.89 -15.78 -7.65
CA GLY A 378 1.60 -16.87 -8.31
C GLY A 378 0.73 -18.12 -8.47
N LEU A 379 0.02 -18.51 -7.42
CA LEU A 379 -0.93 -19.63 -7.47
C LEU A 379 -2.08 -19.32 -8.44
N GLY A 380 -2.63 -18.11 -8.41
CA GLY A 380 -3.73 -17.70 -9.27
C GLY A 380 -3.40 -17.78 -10.75
N VAL A 381 -2.19 -17.37 -11.13
CA VAL A 381 -1.71 -17.48 -12.52
C VAL A 381 -1.58 -18.95 -12.95
N LEU A 382 -1.03 -19.82 -12.09
CA LEU A 382 -0.95 -21.26 -12.40
C LEU A 382 -2.34 -21.90 -12.52
N LEU A 383 -3.26 -21.52 -11.65
CA LEU A 383 -4.64 -22.01 -11.72
C LEU A 383 -5.38 -21.49 -12.97
N ALA A 384 -5.10 -20.25 -13.38
CA ALA A 384 -5.67 -19.66 -14.60
C ALA A 384 -5.24 -20.42 -15.86
N VAL A 385 -3.94 -20.72 -16.02
CA VAL A 385 -3.47 -21.52 -17.18
C VAL A 385 -4.01 -22.94 -17.15
N ILE A 386 -4.05 -23.58 -15.97
CA ILE A 386 -4.64 -24.92 -15.81
C ILE A 386 -6.12 -24.89 -16.21
N ALA A 387 -6.88 -23.93 -15.71
CA ALA A 387 -8.30 -23.78 -16.04
C ALA A 387 -8.51 -23.50 -17.54
N ALA A 388 -7.68 -22.63 -18.15
CA ALA A 388 -7.77 -22.28 -19.57
C ALA A 388 -7.58 -23.52 -20.48
N TYR A 389 -6.59 -24.35 -20.19
CA TYR A 389 -6.30 -25.54 -21.00
C TYR A 389 -7.13 -26.77 -20.58
N ALA A 390 -7.69 -26.81 -19.37
CA ALA A 390 -8.68 -27.84 -18.98
C ALA A 390 -10.05 -27.59 -19.60
N LEU A 391 -10.57 -26.36 -19.47
CA LEU A 391 -11.93 -26.01 -19.89
C LEU A 391 -12.01 -25.55 -21.36
N GLY A 392 -11.01 -24.81 -21.84
CA GLY A 392 -11.02 -24.19 -23.18
C GLY A 392 -11.30 -25.17 -24.30
N PRO A 393 -10.59 -26.34 -24.40
CA PRO A 393 -10.87 -27.36 -25.39
C PRO A 393 -12.28 -27.91 -25.33
N SER A 394 -12.81 -28.16 -24.12
CA SER A 394 -14.17 -28.65 -23.92
C SER A 394 -15.23 -27.64 -24.32
N LEU A 395 -15.03 -26.37 -23.95
CA LEU A 395 -15.94 -25.27 -24.32
C LEU A 395 -15.93 -24.99 -25.84
N LEU A 396 -14.77 -25.06 -26.49
CA LEU A 396 -14.66 -24.97 -27.95
C LEU A 396 -15.41 -26.13 -28.65
N ALA A 397 -15.27 -27.36 -28.14
CA ALA A 397 -15.97 -28.50 -28.66
C ALA A 397 -17.50 -28.38 -28.53
N ILE A 398 -17.98 -27.81 -27.41
CA ILE A 398 -19.42 -27.55 -27.21
C ILE A 398 -19.90 -26.41 -28.13
N ALA A 399 -19.13 -25.30 -28.21
CA ALA A 399 -19.47 -24.18 -29.07
C ALA A 399 -19.63 -24.59 -30.54
N GLU A 400 -18.81 -25.53 -30.99
CA GLU A 400 -18.91 -26.09 -32.36
C GLU A 400 -20.14 -26.98 -32.54
N ARG A 401 -20.53 -27.78 -31.49
CA ARG A 401 -21.75 -28.61 -31.54
C ARG A 401 -23.04 -27.78 -31.53
N LEU A 402 -23.04 -26.64 -30.89
CA LEU A 402 -24.18 -25.73 -30.79
C LEU A 402 -24.35 -24.84 -32.03
N ARG A 403 -23.38 -24.83 -32.94
CA ARG A 403 -23.55 -24.11 -34.20
C ARG A 403 -24.58 -24.81 -35.06
N PRO A 404 -25.65 -24.14 -35.51
CA PRO A 404 -26.54 -24.72 -36.48
C PRO A 404 -25.71 -25.12 -37.71
N ALA A 405 -25.89 -26.35 -38.12
CA ALA A 405 -25.21 -26.87 -39.34
C ALA A 405 -25.40 -25.89 -40.46
N ARG A 406 -24.41 -25.06 -40.73
CA ARG A 406 -24.31 -24.34 -41.97
C ARG A 406 -24.24 -25.44 -42.98
N LYS A 407 -25.13 -25.46 -43.94
CA LYS A 407 -25.01 -26.22 -45.20
C LYS A 407 -23.81 -25.65 -45.96
N ASP A 408 -22.62 -25.81 -45.42
CA ASP A 408 -21.38 -25.59 -46.13
C ASP A 408 -21.32 -26.81 -47.05
N GLY A 409 -21.40 -26.48 -48.35
CA GLY A 409 -21.34 -27.50 -49.39
C GLY A 409 -20.16 -28.43 -49.11
N ALA A 410 -20.33 -29.66 -49.53
CA ALA A 410 -19.38 -30.74 -49.42
C ALA A 410 -17.92 -30.27 -49.58
N PRO A 411 -16.94 -30.89 -48.89
CA PRO A 411 -15.55 -30.65 -49.17
C PRO A 411 -15.40 -30.80 -50.68
N ALA A 412 -14.97 -29.73 -51.38
CA ALA A 412 -14.63 -29.81 -52.78
C ALA A 412 -13.68 -30.99 -52.90
N SER A 413 -14.20 -32.09 -53.48
CA SER A 413 -13.45 -33.22 -53.89
C SER A 413 -12.18 -32.74 -54.59
N ALA A 414 -11.05 -33.30 -54.20
CA ALA A 414 -9.72 -32.96 -54.70
C ALA A 414 -9.51 -33.43 -56.16
N GLU A 415 -10.54 -33.42 -56.98
CA GLU A 415 -10.48 -33.71 -58.39
C GLU A 415 -11.22 -32.60 -59.12
N THR A 416 -10.48 -31.78 -59.87
CA THR A 416 -10.83 -30.67 -60.78
C THR A 416 -10.60 -29.27 -60.20
N ALA A 417 -9.36 -28.98 -59.86
CA ALA A 417 -8.88 -27.61 -59.85
C ALA A 417 -7.58 -27.50 -60.66
N THR A 418 -7.59 -27.94 -61.91
CA THR A 418 -6.77 -27.37 -62.94
C THR A 418 -7.47 -26.10 -63.45
N SER A 419 -7.51 -25.10 -62.66
CA SER A 419 -7.71 -23.73 -63.10
C SER A 419 -6.70 -22.87 -62.43
N SER A 420 -5.79 -22.38 -63.21
CA SER A 420 -4.74 -21.43 -62.91
C SER A 420 -5.27 -20.10 -62.33
N ALA A 421 -5.82 -20.15 -61.13
CA ALA A 421 -5.87 -18.97 -60.27
C ALA A 421 -4.55 -18.94 -59.52
N THR A 422 -3.57 -18.27 -60.08
CA THR A 422 -2.37 -17.81 -59.39
C THR A 422 -2.83 -17.32 -58.02
N PRO A 423 -2.33 -17.87 -56.91
CA PRO A 423 -2.62 -17.31 -55.58
C PRO A 423 -2.28 -15.82 -55.66
N ALA A 424 -3.23 -14.95 -55.38
CA ALA A 424 -2.95 -13.51 -55.37
C ALA A 424 -1.64 -13.35 -54.57
N PRO A 425 -0.61 -12.70 -55.14
CA PRO A 425 0.70 -12.62 -54.55
C PRO A 425 0.49 -12.15 -53.11
N ALA A 426 0.91 -12.95 -52.16
CA ALA A 426 0.92 -12.58 -50.76
C ALA A 426 1.56 -11.20 -50.73
N ARG A 427 0.75 -10.17 -50.42
CA ARG A 427 1.16 -8.77 -50.45
C ARG A 427 2.47 -8.74 -49.71
N GLU A 428 3.61 -8.71 -50.44
CA GLU A 428 4.95 -8.70 -49.85
C GLU A 428 4.95 -7.58 -48.85
N TRP A 429 5.19 -7.93 -47.60
CA TRP A 429 5.35 -6.96 -46.53
C TRP A 429 6.51 -6.07 -46.94
N LYS A 430 6.21 -4.82 -47.35
CA LYS A 430 7.22 -3.82 -47.68
C LYS A 430 8.16 -3.73 -46.46
N ARG A 431 9.39 -4.27 -46.58
CA ARG A 431 10.39 -4.23 -45.51
C ARG A 431 10.56 -2.77 -45.11
N TRP A 432 10.36 -2.47 -43.81
CA TRP A 432 10.54 -1.12 -43.28
C TRP A 432 11.97 -0.66 -43.63
N PRO A 433 12.19 0.62 -44.03
CA PRO A 433 13.53 1.14 -44.29
C PRO A 433 14.43 0.98 -43.09
N THR A 434 15.68 0.55 -43.30
CA THR A 434 16.67 0.36 -42.21
C THR A 434 16.78 1.60 -41.31
N PRO A 435 16.81 2.85 -41.81
CA PRO A 435 16.92 4.03 -40.94
C PRO A 435 15.72 4.23 -40.03
N VAL A 436 14.50 3.86 -40.43
CA VAL A 436 13.31 3.95 -39.58
C VAL A 436 13.41 2.94 -38.41
N ILE A 437 13.83 1.71 -38.72
CA ILE A 437 14.02 0.69 -37.70
C ILE A 437 15.12 1.10 -36.67
N ALA A 438 16.24 1.59 -37.20
CA ALA A 438 17.35 2.06 -36.40
C ALA A 438 16.95 3.28 -35.53
N LEU A 439 16.17 4.21 -36.08
CA LEU A 439 15.66 5.37 -35.35
C LEU A 439 14.73 4.95 -34.21
N LEU A 440 13.80 4.03 -34.43
CA LEU A 440 12.90 3.52 -33.40
C LEU A 440 13.70 2.84 -32.28
N ALA A 441 14.66 2.01 -32.61
CA ALA A 441 15.53 1.37 -31.64
C ALA A 441 16.34 2.41 -30.84
N LEU A 442 16.89 3.42 -31.53
CA LEU A 442 17.67 4.49 -30.90
C LEU A 442 16.82 5.35 -29.96
N LEU A 443 15.58 5.65 -30.31
CA LEU A 443 14.66 6.40 -29.44
C LEU A 443 14.39 5.67 -28.13
N VAL A 444 14.14 4.35 -28.20
CA VAL A 444 13.90 3.56 -26.98
C VAL A 444 15.17 3.47 -26.12
N VAL A 445 16.34 3.27 -26.73
CA VAL A 445 17.63 3.26 -26.01
C VAL A 445 17.95 4.64 -25.43
N GLY A 446 17.70 5.71 -26.18
CA GLY A 446 17.90 7.09 -25.70
C GLY A 446 17.01 7.43 -24.52
N PHE A 447 15.75 6.99 -24.56
CA PHE A 447 14.83 7.15 -23.43
C PHE A 447 15.24 6.31 -22.22
N ALA A 448 15.76 5.10 -22.43
CA ALA A 448 16.31 4.30 -21.35
C ALA A 448 17.56 4.97 -20.71
N ALA A 449 18.45 5.55 -21.52
CA ALA A 449 19.60 6.30 -21.01
C ALA A 449 19.17 7.54 -20.19
N PHE A 450 18.18 8.28 -20.69
CA PHE A 450 17.55 9.36 -19.92
C PHE A 450 16.99 8.86 -18.61
N SER A 451 16.28 7.72 -18.62
CA SER A 451 15.68 7.11 -17.42
C SER A 451 16.72 6.74 -16.37
N VAL A 452 17.89 6.21 -16.78
CA VAL A 452 18.99 5.91 -15.85
C VAL A 452 19.52 7.19 -15.20
N SER A 453 19.66 8.27 -15.97
CA SER A 453 20.17 9.54 -15.43
C SER A 453 19.22 10.19 -14.40
N ILE A 454 17.92 9.94 -14.54
CA ILE A 454 16.89 10.52 -13.67
C ILE A 454 16.50 9.62 -12.49
N ALA A 455 16.76 8.31 -12.56
CA ALA A 455 16.39 7.34 -11.55
C ALA A 455 16.81 7.74 -10.09
N PRO A 456 18.00 8.33 -9.84
CA PRO A 456 18.37 8.78 -8.50
C PRO A 456 17.49 9.93 -7.94
N ARG A 457 16.74 10.62 -8.79
CA ARG A 457 15.86 11.73 -8.41
C ARG A 457 14.43 11.28 -8.09
N LEU A 458 14.11 10.00 -8.33
CA LEU A 458 12.80 9.47 -8.02
C LEU A 458 12.63 9.39 -6.50
N GLY A 459 11.60 10.08 -6.01
CA GLY A 459 11.21 10.04 -4.61
C GLY A 459 10.44 8.77 -4.26
N PHE A 460 10.39 8.50 -2.96
CA PHE A 460 9.49 7.50 -2.38
C PHE A 460 8.44 8.24 -1.56
N GLU A 461 7.16 8.09 -1.92
CA GLU A 461 6.06 8.75 -1.21
C GLU A 461 5.82 8.05 0.13
N THR A 462 5.88 8.80 1.17
CA THR A 462 5.79 8.33 2.54
C THR A 462 4.69 9.01 3.34
N ASP A 463 4.09 10.06 2.79
CA ASP A 463 2.92 10.69 3.41
C ASP A 463 1.72 9.74 3.32
N MET A 464 1.39 9.13 4.47
CA MET A 464 0.28 8.18 4.60
C MET A 464 -1.08 8.81 4.26
N ARG A 465 -1.23 10.15 4.41
CA ARG A 465 -2.48 10.85 4.06
C ARG A 465 -2.71 10.84 2.57
N LYS A 466 -1.65 11.06 1.79
CA LYS A 466 -1.72 10.99 0.33
C LYS A 466 -2.04 9.59 -0.20
N LEU A 467 -1.84 8.55 0.62
CA LEU A 467 -2.15 7.18 0.25
C LEU A 467 -3.55 6.74 0.64
N LYS A 468 -4.15 7.40 1.66
CA LYS A 468 -5.53 7.17 2.07
C LYS A 468 -6.51 7.83 1.11
N GLY A 469 -7.75 7.36 1.13
CA GLY A 469 -8.85 8.06 0.47
C GLY A 469 -9.25 9.30 1.27
N ASP A 470 -9.68 10.36 0.59
CA ASP A 470 -10.29 11.50 1.22
C ASP A 470 -11.71 11.13 1.69
N SER A 471 -11.93 11.12 3.01
CA SER A 471 -13.22 10.79 3.61
C SER A 471 -13.74 11.95 4.47
N PRO A 472 -15.07 12.07 4.67
CA PRO A 472 -15.65 13.07 5.56
C PRO A 472 -15.10 12.99 6.99
N ALA A 473 -14.92 11.77 7.52
CA ALA A 473 -14.39 11.57 8.86
C ALA A 473 -12.92 12.01 8.97
N SER A 474 -12.09 11.78 7.92
CA SER A 474 -10.70 12.21 7.92
C SER A 474 -10.58 13.74 7.91
N ARG A 475 -11.41 14.44 7.11
CA ARG A 475 -11.45 15.91 7.10
C ARG A 475 -11.89 16.48 8.45
N LEU A 476 -12.87 15.83 9.07
CA LEU A 476 -13.33 16.24 10.40
C LEU A 476 -12.26 15.98 11.47
N ASP A 477 -11.48 14.91 11.34
CA ASP A 477 -10.35 14.61 12.23
C ASP A 477 -9.28 15.69 12.20
N ASP A 478 -8.91 16.13 10.98
CA ASP A 478 -7.96 17.23 10.78
C ASP A 478 -8.51 18.54 11.38
N HIS A 479 -9.79 18.84 11.17
CA HIS A 479 -10.46 20.02 11.75
C HIS A 479 -10.44 20.00 13.28
N VAL A 480 -10.84 18.88 13.91
CA VAL A 480 -10.82 18.73 15.38
C VAL A 480 -9.40 18.85 15.94
N THR A 481 -8.41 18.26 15.26
CA THR A 481 -7.00 18.34 15.65
C THR A 481 -6.51 19.79 15.64
N GLU A 482 -6.87 20.56 14.60
CA GLU A 482 -6.52 21.98 14.50
C GLU A 482 -7.18 22.81 15.62
N GLN A 483 -8.49 22.59 15.88
CA GLN A 483 -9.23 23.31 16.91
C GLN A 483 -8.72 23.02 18.33
N LEU A 484 -8.34 21.77 18.61
CA LEU A 484 -7.81 21.37 19.92
C LEU A 484 -6.33 21.74 20.11
N GLY A 485 -5.62 22.11 19.03
CA GLY A 485 -4.21 22.49 19.05
C GLY A 485 -3.26 21.39 19.52
N GLN A 486 -3.71 20.13 19.47
CA GLN A 486 -2.94 18.99 19.94
C GLN A 486 -3.08 17.81 18.97
N PRO A 487 -1.97 17.13 18.62
CA PRO A 487 -2.06 15.87 17.87
C PRO A 487 -2.82 14.84 18.72
N LEU A 488 -3.81 14.20 18.11
CA LEU A 488 -4.65 13.21 18.78
C LEU A 488 -3.93 11.85 19.03
N ASN A 489 -2.74 11.66 18.46
CA ASN A 489 -2.02 10.38 18.46
C ASN A 489 -0.60 10.51 19.08
N PRO A 490 -0.45 10.62 20.41
CA PRO A 490 0.84 10.51 21.07
C PRO A 490 1.37 9.07 21.03
N ALA A 491 2.68 8.87 21.16
CA ALA A 491 3.21 7.57 21.53
C ALA A 491 2.83 7.24 22.99
N ILE A 492 2.31 6.04 23.20
CA ILE A 492 1.83 5.56 24.52
C ILE A 492 2.81 4.50 25.04
N PHE A 493 3.47 4.80 26.13
CA PHE A 493 4.32 3.86 26.86
C PHE A 493 3.54 3.24 28.02
N LEU A 494 3.46 1.94 28.05
CA LEU A 494 2.91 1.17 29.17
C LEU A 494 4.08 0.67 30.01
N VAL A 495 4.06 0.98 31.29
CA VAL A 495 5.03 0.54 32.31
C VAL A 495 4.28 0.00 33.53
N ASP A 496 4.97 -0.77 34.39
CA ASP A 496 4.30 -1.48 35.47
C ASP A 496 3.88 -0.55 36.64
N ASP A 497 4.66 0.50 36.92
CA ASP A 497 4.40 1.42 38.05
C ASP A 497 4.90 2.85 37.78
N LEU A 498 4.56 3.77 38.68
CA LEU A 498 4.96 5.18 38.62
C LEU A 498 6.48 5.38 38.72
N THR A 499 7.18 4.48 39.37
CA THR A 499 8.64 4.56 39.54
C THR A 499 9.32 4.25 38.20
N GLN A 500 8.80 3.25 37.49
CA GLN A 500 9.28 2.95 36.15
C GLN A 500 8.90 4.06 35.16
N ALA A 501 7.70 4.66 35.28
CA ALA A 501 7.33 5.83 34.50
C ALA A 501 8.32 6.97 34.66
N ALA A 502 8.72 7.30 35.92
CA ALA A 502 9.72 8.34 36.17
C ALA A 502 11.09 8.03 35.54
N LYS A 503 11.51 6.75 35.54
CA LYS A 503 12.75 6.36 34.83
C LYS A 503 12.64 6.55 33.31
N VAL A 504 11.49 6.22 32.74
CA VAL A 504 11.25 6.44 31.27
C VAL A 504 11.25 7.93 30.95
N GLU A 505 10.62 8.77 31.78
CA GLU A 505 10.64 10.23 31.64
C GLU A 505 12.06 10.79 31.68
N GLN A 506 12.88 10.31 32.59
CA GLN A 506 14.29 10.68 32.65
C GLN A 506 15.04 10.28 31.41
N VAL A 507 14.82 9.06 30.90
CA VAL A 507 15.44 8.60 29.64
C VAL A 507 14.98 9.46 28.45
N ILE A 508 13.68 9.79 28.36
CA ILE A 508 13.17 10.69 27.32
C ILE A 508 13.85 12.06 27.39
N ALA A 509 14.00 12.63 28.58
CA ALA A 509 14.70 13.90 28.78
C ALA A 509 16.17 13.83 28.34
N GLU A 510 16.88 12.75 28.68
CA GLU A 510 18.26 12.50 28.27
C GLU A 510 18.38 12.36 26.73
N VAL A 511 17.48 11.59 26.10
CA VAL A 511 17.43 11.44 24.64
C VAL A 511 17.11 12.78 23.97
N LYS A 512 16.18 13.55 24.53
CA LYS A 512 15.87 14.91 24.07
C LYS A 512 17.09 15.82 24.14
N GLN A 513 17.80 15.81 25.25
CA GLN A 513 19.01 16.61 25.44
C GLN A 513 20.15 16.17 24.50
N ARG A 514 20.34 14.86 24.31
CA ARG A 514 21.36 14.29 23.43
C ARG A 514 21.15 14.69 21.98
N ASN A 515 19.88 14.70 21.51
CA ASN A 515 19.53 15.08 20.16
C ASN A 515 19.43 16.62 19.98
N GLY A 516 19.36 17.41 21.05
CA GLY A 516 19.38 18.87 21.02
C GLY A 516 18.35 19.49 20.06
N ALA A 517 18.81 20.23 19.07
CA ALA A 517 17.94 20.86 18.06
C ALA A 517 17.25 19.86 17.12
N ASP A 518 17.80 18.66 16.96
CA ASP A 518 17.22 17.58 16.14
C ASP A 518 16.19 16.74 16.91
N SER A 519 15.93 17.07 18.19
CA SER A 519 14.92 16.36 18.97
C SER A 519 13.53 16.65 18.43
N VAL A 520 12.77 15.56 18.24
CA VAL A 520 11.38 15.59 17.76
C VAL A 520 10.37 15.39 18.90
N PHE A 521 10.81 15.47 20.16
CA PHE A 521 9.97 15.35 21.35
C PHE A 521 9.48 16.72 21.82
N LEU A 522 8.14 16.91 21.82
CA LEU A 522 7.53 18.13 22.34
C LEU A 522 7.48 18.08 23.88
N ARG A 523 6.66 17.17 24.41
CA ARG A 523 6.39 17.02 25.83
C ARG A 523 6.00 15.58 26.16
N THR A 524 6.22 15.22 27.41
CA THR A 524 5.67 14.01 28.05
C THR A 524 4.51 14.39 28.96
N THR A 525 3.62 13.45 29.20
CA THR A 525 2.56 13.60 30.21
C THR A 525 2.32 12.24 30.86
N SER A 526 2.37 12.20 32.17
CA SER A 526 2.13 11.00 32.96
C SER A 526 1.41 11.32 34.27
N LEU A 527 1.14 10.31 35.07
CA LEU A 527 0.62 10.53 36.45
C LEU A 527 1.62 11.21 37.37
N ASN A 528 2.92 11.10 37.10
CA ASN A 528 3.95 11.78 37.92
C ASN A 528 3.85 13.31 37.82
N ASP A 529 3.35 13.83 36.71
CA ASP A 529 3.10 15.28 36.57
C ASP A 529 1.97 15.74 37.49
N LEU A 530 1.04 14.85 37.81
CA LEU A 530 -0.18 15.14 38.59
C LEU A 530 -0.05 14.71 40.06
N VAL A 531 0.74 13.69 40.38
CA VAL A 531 1.04 13.22 41.73
C VAL A 531 2.55 13.18 41.90
N PRO A 532 3.19 14.35 42.03
CA PRO A 532 4.65 14.42 42.10
C PRO A 532 5.20 13.80 43.39
N GLY A 533 6.32 13.10 43.22
CA GLY A 533 6.99 12.42 44.36
C GLY A 533 7.69 13.34 45.36
N ASP A 534 7.82 14.66 45.03
CA ASP A 534 8.48 15.68 45.86
C ASP A 534 7.50 16.60 46.59
N LEU A 535 6.28 16.10 46.88
CA LEU A 535 5.19 16.85 47.52
C LEU A 535 5.61 17.54 48.84
N GLU A 536 6.41 16.90 49.68
CA GLU A 536 6.87 17.53 50.92
C GLU A 536 7.72 18.77 50.66
N ARG A 537 8.57 18.75 49.66
CA ARG A 537 9.38 19.90 49.25
C ARG A 537 8.50 21.02 48.69
N ARG A 538 7.52 20.68 47.88
CA ARG A 538 6.56 21.64 47.32
C ARG A 538 5.70 22.28 48.41
N GLU A 539 5.23 21.46 49.34
CA GLU A 539 4.42 21.95 50.48
C GLU A 539 5.21 22.96 51.34
N LYS A 540 6.50 22.71 51.58
CA LYS A 540 7.37 23.65 52.31
C LYS A 540 7.47 25.00 51.58
N GLU A 541 7.62 24.99 50.24
CA GLU A 541 7.69 26.22 49.44
C GLU A 541 6.34 26.95 49.47
N ILE A 542 5.23 26.21 49.34
CA ILE A 542 3.84 26.75 49.38
C ILE A 542 3.56 27.33 50.77
N ALA A 543 3.99 26.69 51.86
CA ALA A 543 3.87 27.25 53.19
C ALA A 543 4.63 28.57 53.33
N GLY A 544 5.82 28.69 52.71
CA GLY A 544 6.55 29.94 52.63
C GLY A 544 5.81 31.03 51.86
N ILE A 545 5.15 30.69 50.72
CA ILE A 545 4.31 31.58 49.92
C ILE A 545 3.10 32.03 50.77
N ARG A 546 2.42 31.10 51.47
CA ARG A 546 1.29 31.37 52.38
C ARG A 546 1.67 32.43 53.43
N ALA A 547 2.83 32.25 54.09
CA ALA A 547 3.32 33.19 55.12
C ALA A 547 3.61 34.57 54.53
N LEU A 548 4.06 34.67 53.28
CA LEU A 548 4.27 35.94 52.59
C LEU A 548 2.91 36.66 52.30
N LEU A 549 1.92 35.93 51.85
CA LEU A 549 0.58 36.49 51.51
C LEU A 549 -0.13 36.96 52.78
N GLN A 550 -0.06 36.24 53.91
CA GLN A 550 -0.61 36.67 55.17
C GLN A 550 -0.01 37.99 55.73
N GLY A 551 1.14 38.34 55.19
CA GLY A 551 1.78 39.59 55.59
C GLY A 551 1.45 40.80 54.69
N LEU A 552 0.52 40.69 53.76
CA LEU A 552 0.06 41.81 52.89
C LEU A 552 -0.85 42.79 53.66
N PRO A 553 -0.88 44.09 53.29
CA PRO A 553 -1.89 45.04 53.75
C PRO A 553 -3.32 44.66 53.38
N GLU A 554 -4.33 44.94 54.18
CA GLU A 554 -5.74 44.60 53.89
C GLU A 554 -6.21 45.04 52.53
N ALA A 555 -5.80 46.23 52.07
CA ALA A 555 -6.16 46.74 50.75
C ALA A 555 -5.67 45.89 49.57
N ALA A 556 -4.59 45.13 49.78
CA ALA A 556 -4.07 44.24 48.72
C ALA A 556 -4.91 42.97 48.56
N HIS A 557 -5.63 42.52 49.58
CA HIS A 557 -6.48 41.32 49.53
C HIS A 557 -7.79 41.51 48.73
N GLU A 558 -8.10 42.77 48.33
CA GLU A 558 -9.23 43.06 47.40
C GLU A 558 -8.97 42.68 45.94
N ASP A 559 -7.69 42.45 45.57
CA ASP A 559 -7.36 41.99 44.22
C ASP A 559 -7.92 40.58 43.96
N PRO A 560 -8.84 40.41 42.96
CA PRO A 560 -9.45 39.10 42.65
C PRO A 560 -8.44 38.00 42.37
N ARG A 561 -7.27 38.36 41.83
CA ARG A 561 -6.24 37.42 41.46
C ARG A 561 -5.45 36.94 42.67
N LEU A 562 -5.29 37.78 43.67
CA LEU A 562 -4.71 37.39 44.93
C LEU A 562 -5.60 36.38 45.63
N LYS A 563 -6.90 36.49 45.53
CA LYS A 563 -7.85 35.50 46.07
C LYS A 563 -7.68 34.13 45.45
N ASP A 564 -7.40 34.05 44.11
CA ASP A 564 -7.12 32.77 43.48
C ASP A 564 -5.82 32.17 44.04
N PHE A 565 -4.76 32.96 44.23
CA PHE A 565 -3.55 32.52 44.87
C PHE A 565 -3.76 32.06 46.33
N GLU A 566 -4.55 32.80 47.10
CA GLU A 566 -4.89 32.41 48.48
C GLU A 566 -5.62 31.05 48.53
N GLN A 567 -6.51 30.78 47.62
CA GLN A 567 -7.15 29.47 47.51
C GLN A 567 -6.15 28.35 47.13
N MET A 568 -5.19 28.64 46.24
CA MET A 568 -4.16 27.66 45.83
C MET A 568 -3.19 27.32 46.96
N VAL A 569 -2.82 28.28 47.78
CA VAL A 569 -1.88 28.01 48.91
C VAL A 569 -2.53 27.27 50.09
N GLU A 570 -3.86 27.22 50.15
CA GLU A 570 -4.61 26.44 51.12
C GLU A 570 -4.83 24.99 50.69
N ALA A 571 -4.56 24.66 49.45
CA ALA A 571 -4.70 23.31 48.95
C ALA A 571 -3.82 22.34 49.74
N LYS A 572 -4.41 21.22 50.13
CA LYS A 572 -3.67 20.14 50.79
C LYS A 572 -3.06 19.20 49.76
N PRO A 573 -1.89 18.60 50.09
CA PRO A 573 -1.34 17.51 49.29
C PRO A 573 -2.38 16.41 49.08
N TYR A 574 -2.41 15.84 47.92
CA TYR A 574 -3.36 14.82 47.52
C TYR A 574 -2.61 13.59 46.94
N GLY A 575 -3.24 12.44 47.02
CA GLY A 575 -2.75 11.20 46.46
C GLY A 575 -3.50 10.82 45.17
N LEU A 576 -3.10 9.68 44.62
CA LEU A 576 -3.67 9.12 43.40
C LEU A 576 -5.21 8.98 43.46
N ASP A 577 -5.73 8.59 44.64
CA ASP A 577 -7.18 8.38 44.81
C ASP A 577 -8.00 9.66 44.80
N SER A 578 -7.37 10.79 45.06
CA SER A 578 -8.02 12.12 45.05
C SER A 578 -8.06 12.76 43.68
N LEU A 579 -7.34 12.20 42.70
CA LEU A 579 -7.43 12.70 41.31
C LEU A 579 -8.83 12.47 40.73
N PRO A 580 -9.31 13.38 39.86
CA PRO A 580 -10.53 13.16 39.08
C PRO A 580 -10.52 11.79 38.41
N VAL A 581 -11.66 11.10 38.42
CA VAL A 581 -11.79 9.74 37.89
C VAL A 581 -11.41 9.67 36.43
N GLU A 582 -11.74 10.72 35.63
CA GLU A 582 -11.40 10.85 34.22
C GLU A 582 -9.89 10.82 33.99
N VAL A 583 -9.13 11.55 34.82
CA VAL A 583 -7.68 11.61 34.80
C VAL A 583 -7.09 10.23 35.13
N ARG A 584 -7.56 9.60 36.19
CA ARG A 584 -7.08 8.26 36.57
C ARG A 584 -7.32 7.23 35.46
N ARG A 585 -8.51 7.20 34.89
CA ARG A 585 -8.88 6.29 33.78
C ARG A 585 -8.04 6.47 32.53
N ARG A 586 -7.51 7.67 32.30
CA ARG A 586 -6.64 7.96 31.17
C ARG A 586 -5.25 7.36 31.30
N PHE A 587 -4.71 7.35 32.53
CA PHE A 587 -3.33 6.97 32.79
C PHE A 587 -3.16 5.60 33.47
N LEU A 588 -4.20 4.98 34.01
CA LEU A 588 -4.13 3.66 34.63
C LEU A 588 -4.65 2.57 33.66
N ALA A 589 -4.00 1.41 33.70
CA ALA A 589 -4.45 0.23 33.01
C ALA A 589 -5.84 -0.23 33.50
N THR A 590 -6.61 -0.93 32.64
CA THR A 590 -7.97 -1.40 32.98
C THR A 590 -8.01 -2.39 34.13
N ASP A 591 -6.94 -3.18 34.30
CA ASP A 591 -6.78 -4.16 35.37
C ASP A 591 -6.10 -3.58 36.63
N GLY A 592 -5.82 -2.28 36.64
CA GLY A 592 -5.12 -1.59 37.72
C GLY A 592 -3.62 -1.92 37.80
N GLN A 593 -3.09 -2.72 36.87
CA GLN A 593 -1.67 -3.10 36.83
C GLN A 593 -0.96 -2.44 35.67
N GLY A 594 -0.31 -1.33 35.94
CA GLY A 594 0.42 -0.53 34.94
C GLY A 594 -0.12 0.88 34.80
N THR A 595 0.76 1.73 34.32
CA THR A 595 0.47 3.14 34.06
C THR A 595 0.92 3.53 32.63
N PHE A 596 0.24 4.51 32.06
CA PHE A 596 0.55 5.03 30.73
C PHE A 596 1.31 6.35 30.84
N LEU A 597 2.34 6.49 30.00
CA LEU A 597 3.03 7.73 29.75
C LEU A 597 2.78 8.10 28.29
N LEU A 598 2.41 9.34 28.04
CA LEU A 598 2.11 9.89 26.71
C LEU A 598 3.28 10.78 26.29
N LEU A 599 3.84 10.52 25.09
CA LEU A 599 4.88 11.34 24.49
C LEU A 599 4.36 11.97 23.22
N PHE A 600 4.34 13.30 23.18
CA PHE A 600 3.82 14.08 22.03
C PHE A 600 4.94 14.51 21.10
N PRO A 601 4.77 14.38 19.77
CA PRO A 601 5.74 14.85 18.80
C PRO A 601 5.74 16.37 18.67
N SER A 602 6.92 16.96 18.38
CA SER A 602 7.09 18.37 18.01
C SER A 602 7.04 18.62 16.50
N VAL A 603 7.00 17.55 15.70
CA VAL A 603 7.09 17.57 14.25
C VAL A 603 5.85 16.95 13.63
N SER A 604 5.67 17.21 12.34
CA SER A 604 4.57 16.62 11.58
C SER A 604 4.82 15.13 11.35
N ASN A 605 3.86 14.29 11.73
CA ASN A 605 3.91 12.85 11.50
C ASN A 605 3.75 12.45 10.02
N TYR A 606 3.81 13.41 9.12
CA TYR A 606 3.54 13.24 7.69
C TYR A 606 4.78 13.43 6.82
N ASP A 607 5.84 14.03 7.37
CA ASP A 607 7.13 14.10 6.69
C ASP A 607 7.94 12.83 6.95
N THR A 608 8.57 12.31 5.88
CA THR A 608 9.35 11.06 5.96
C THR A 608 10.52 11.13 6.91
N ASP A 609 11.25 12.23 6.87
CA ASP A 609 12.47 12.34 7.63
C ASP A 609 12.13 12.63 9.09
N ASP A 610 11.04 13.34 9.34
CA ASP A 610 10.46 13.50 10.68
C ASP A 610 9.98 12.16 11.24
N LEU A 611 9.28 11.37 10.43
CA LEU A 611 8.80 10.04 10.81
C LEU A 611 9.94 9.09 11.16
N LYS A 612 11.03 9.09 10.37
CA LYS A 612 12.23 8.29 10.65
C LYS A 612 12.95 8.78 11.91
N ARG A 613 13.10 10.11 12.08
CA ARG A 613 13.71 10.69 13.27
C ARG A 613 12.90 10.34 14.52
N TRP A 614 11.58 10.46 14.43
CA TRP A 614 10.67 10.07 15.49
C TRP A 614 10.85 8.60 15.90
N ALA A 615 10.76 7.67 14.93
CA ALA A 615 10.91 6.24 15.20
C ALA A 615 12.29 5.92 15.80
N ALA A 616 13.36 6.50 15.24
CA ALA A 616 14.72 6.28 15.75
C ALA A 616 14.91 6.79 17.19
N GLN A 617 14.34 7.96 17.53
CA GLN A 617 14.43 8.50 18.89
C GLN A 617 13.57 7.70 19.88
N ILE A 618 12.41 7.20 19.46
CA ILE A 618 11.62 6.25 20.28
C ILE A 618 12.41 4.96 20.53
N ASP A 619 13.06 4.41 19.50
CA ASP A 619 13.91 3.22 19.65
C ASP A 619 15.08 3.47 20.62
N GLN A 620 15.72 4.64 20.57
CA GLN A 620 16.74 5.04 21.55
C GLN A 620 16.19 5.07 22.97
N VAL A 621 14.97 5.58 23.19
CA VAL A 621 14.31 5.56 24.50
C VAL A 621 14.09 4.13 24.95
N VAL A 622 13.52 3.29 24.10
CA VAL A 622 13.22 1.89 24.43
C VAL A 622 14.49 1.11 24.76
N GLU A 623 15.54 1.24 23.94
CA GLU A 623 16.83 0.57 24.17
C GLU A 623 17.49 1.03 25.46
N THR A 624 17.55 2.35 25.71
CA THR A 624 18.19 2.94 26.90
C THR A 624 17.45 2.55 28.17
N ALA A 625 16.12 2.59 28.15
CA ALA A 625 15.32 2.24 29.32
C ALA A 625 15.35 0.72 29.60
N THR A 626 15.31 -0.12 28.55
CA THR A 626 15.45 -1.58 28.68
C THR A 626 16.83 -1.94 29.28
N ALA A 627 17.90 -1.27 28.84
CA ALA A 627 19.24 -1.45 29.39
C ALA A 627 19.32 -1.06 30.90
N ARG A 628 18.40 -0.20 31.38
CA ARG A 628 18.26 0.16 32.83
C ARG A 628 17.27 -0.73 33.57
N GLY A 629 16.84 -1.83 33.00
CA GLY A 629 15.92 -2.79 33.60
C GLY A 629 14.47 -2.33 33.68
N VAL A 630 14.04 -1.42 32.80
CA VAL A 630 12.64 -1.01 32.66
C VAL A 630 11.98 -1.85 31.59
N GLU A 631 10.99 -2.66 31.96
CA GLU A 631 10.11 -3.35 31.02
C GLU A 631 9.00 -2.41 30.57
N MET A 632 8.84 -2.28 29.26
CA MET A 632 7.81 -1.42 28.68
C MET A 632 7.28 -1.96 27.36
N SER A 633 6.05 -1.58 27.03
CA SER A 633 5.47 -1.74 25.71
C SER A 633 5.09 -0.37 25.15
N VAL A 634 5.32 -0.16 23.86
CA VAL A 634 5.10 1.14 23.20
C VAL A 634 4.09 1.00 22.07
N LEU A 635 2.96 1.68 22.20
CA LEU A 635 1.98 1.85 21.13
C LEU A 635 2.26 3.17 20.41
N ASP A 636 2.70 3.07 19.17
CA ASP A 636 2.96 4.24 18.31
C ASP A 636 2.71 3.91 16.84
N SER A 637 1.65 4.49 16.29
CA SER A 637 1.27 4.29 14.87
C SER A 637 2.34 4.80 13.90
N ASN A 638 3.07 5.85 14.27
CA ASN A 638 4.11 6.44 13.43
C ASN A 638 5.35 5.53 13.36
N ARG A 639 5.70 4.88 14.47
CA ARG A 639 6.76 3.87 14.53
C ARG A 639 6.41 2.65 13.67
N ILE A 640 5.15 2.21 13.69
CA ILE A 640 4.63 1.14 12.82
C ILE A 640 4.77 1.54 11.35
N ALA A 641 4.36 2.74 10.98
CA ALA A 641 4.49 3.26 9.62
C ALA A 641 5.96 3.34 9.17
N ALA A 642 6.85 3.90 10.02
CA ALA A 642 8.28 3.95 9.74
C ALA A 642 8.88 2.56 9.52
N ARG A 643 8.43 1.55 10.30
CA ARG A 643 8.87 0.16 10.15
C ARG A 643 8.42 -0.44 8.82
N ILE A 644 7.17 -0.20 8.41
CA ILE A 644 6.67 -0.63 7.09
C ILE A 644 7.54 -0.05 5.97
N PHE A 645 7.82 1.25 6.01
CA PHE A 645 8.68 1.90 5.01
C PHE A 645 10.09 1.33 4.98
N ALA A 646 10.69 1.09 6.15
CA ALA A 646 12.02 0.50 6.25
C ALA A 646 12.06 -0.91 5.65
N LEU A 647 11.07 -1.76 5.93
CA LEU A 647 10.97 -3.11 5.37
C LEU A 647 10.80 -3.08 3.86
N VAL A 648 9.86 -2.31 3.35
CA VAL A 648 9.60 -2.26 1.90
C VAL A 648 10.81 -1.71 1.13
N ARG A 649 11.47 -0.69 1.66
CA ARG A 649 12.68 -0.13 1.05
C ARG A 649 13.85 -1.10 1.11
N GLY A 650 14.04 -1.80 2.24
CA GLY A 650 15.09 -2.80 2.42
C GLY A 650 14.90 -4.01 1.51
N ASP A 651 13.67 -4.51 1.40
CA ASP A 651 13.33 -5.66 0.56
C ASP A 651 13.31 -5.33 -0.93
N GLY A 652 13.04 -4.07 -1.31
CA GLY A 652 12.71 -3.68 -2.69
C GLY A 652 13.78 -4.08 -3.72
N LEU A 653 15.06 -3.77 -3.44
CA LEU A 653 16.16 -4.12 -4.34
C LEU A 653 16.40 -5.63 -4.40
N LEU A 654 16.35 -6.32 -3.26
CA LEU A 654 16.49 -7.77 -3.18
C LEU A 654 15.42 -8.47 -4.02
N ILE A 655 14.16 -8.07 -3.85
CA ILE A 655 13.02 -8.63 -4.56
C ILE A 655 13.15 -8.38 -6.06
N LEU A 656 13.48 -7.15 -6.47
CA LEU A 656 13.60 -6.80 -7.89
C LEU A 656 14.73 -7.58 -8.57
N CYS A 657 15.90 -7.65 -7.94
CA CYS A 657 17.05 -8.42 -8.45
C CYS A 657 16.75 -9.92 -8.49
N SER A 658 16.12 -10.46 -7.45
CA SER A 658 15.74 -11.88 -7.39
C SER A 658 14.68 -12.22 -8.45
N ALA A 659 13.69 -11.35 -8.67
CA ALA A 659 12.68 -11.51 -9.73
C ALA A 659 13.34 -11.51 -11.11
N ALA A 660 14.23 -10.55 -11.37
CA ALA A 660 15.00 -10.50 -12.62
C ALA A 660 15.84 -11.76 -12.85
N ALA A 661 16.51 -12.24 -11.81
CA ALA A 661 17.32 -13.45 -11.88
C ALA A 661 16.46 -14.71 -12.14
N VAL A 662 15.35 -14.86 -11.41
CA VAL A 662 14.44 -16.00 -11.56
C VAL A 662 13.80 -16.00 -12.95
N VAL A 663 13.30 -14.88 -13.42
CA VAL A 663 12.76 -14.72 -14.78
C VAL A 663 13.82 -15.11 -15.82
N PHE A 664 15.03 -14.59 -15.68
CA PHE A 664 16.13 -14.95 -16.59
C PHE A 664 16.46 -16.45 -16.58
N VAL A 665 16.52 -17.07 -15.41
CA VAL A 665 16.79 -18.52 -15.26
C VAL A 665 15.68 -19.35 -15.91
N VAL A 666 14.42 -19.03 -15.69
CA VAL A 666 13.29 -19.73 -16.31
C VAL A 666 13.38 -19.67 -17.84
N ILE A 667 13.70 -18.50 -18.40
CA ILE A 667 13.87 -18.32 -19.85
C ILE A 667 15.08 -19.09 -20.36
N LEU A 668 16.20 -19.06 -19.65
CA LEU A 668 17.40 -19.80 -19.99
C LEU A 668 17.15 -21.32 -20.04
N LEU A 669 16.42 -21.85 -19.08
CA LEU A 669 16.01 -23.27 -19.04
C LEU A 669 15.06 -23.62 -20.18
N SER A 670 14.12 -22.71 -20.52
CA SER A 670 13.17 -22.89 -21.63
C SER A 670 13.88 -22.89 -22.99
N LEU A 671 14.74 -21.90 -23.26
CA LEU A 671 15.44 -21.74 -24.53
C LEU A 671 16.75 -22.54 -24.65
N ARG A 672 17.27 -23.05 -23.54
CA ARG A 672 18.51 -23.83 -23.45
C ARG A 672 19.70 -23.19 -24.15
N SER A 673 19.74 -21.87 -24.23
CA SER A 673 20.83 -21.13 -24.88
C SER A 673 20.97 -19.74 -24.25
N LEU A 674 22.14 -19.44 -23.72
CA LEU A 674 22.45 -18.15 -23.10
C LEU A 674 22.27 -16.99 -24.09
N LYS A 675 22.72 -17.15 -25.34
CA LYS A 675 22.58 -16.10 -26.36
C LYS A 675 21.10 -15.78 -26.66
N ARG A 676 20.25 -16.82 -26.75
CA ARG A 676 18.82 -16.68 -27.00
C ARG A 676 18.11 -16.07 -25.77
N ALA A 677 18.49 -16.52 -24.56
CA ALA A 677 17.94 -15.97 -23.33
C ALA A 677 18.26 -14.48 -23.20
N LEU A 678 19.48 -14.05 -23.41
CA LEU A 678 19.88 -12.65 -23.41
C LEU A 678 19.16 -11.84 -24.49
N LEU A 679 18.96 -12.42 -25.68
CA LEU A 679 18.25 -11.77 -26.78
C LEU A 679 16.78 -11.50 -26.43
N VAL A 680 16.12 -12.42 -25.72
CA VAL A 680 14.70 -12.31 -25.33
C VAL A 680 14.51 -11.41 -24.12
N THR A 681 15.44 -11.47 -23.12
CA THR A 681 15.33 -10.68 -21.88
C THR A 681 15.89 -9.27 -21.99
N GLY A 682 16.82 -9.00 -22.92
CA GLY A 682 17.40 -7.66 -23.09
C GLY A 682 16.36 -6.56 -23.33
N PRO A 683 15.42 -6.74 -24.26
CA PRO A 683 14.30 -5.78 -24.49
C PRO A 683 13.41 -5.57 -23.28
N LEU A 684 13.23 -6.59 -22.44
CA LEU A 684 12.50 -6.50 -21.20
C LEU A 684 13.19 -5.55 -20.21
N PHE A 685 14.48 -5.78 -19.94
CA PHE A 685 15.22 -4.92 -19.03
C PHE A 685 15.31 -3.48 -19.53
N LEU A 686 15.41 -3.30 -20.85
CA LEU A 686 15.36 -1.99 -21.48
C LEU A 686 14.02 -1.29 -21.21
N GLY A 687 12.91 -2.00 -21.37
CA GLY A 687 11.57 -1.50 -21.09
C GLY A 687 11.38 -1.16 -19.59
N MET A 688 11.87 -2.01 -18.69
CA MET A 688 11.85 -1.73 -17.25
C MET A 688 12.70 -0.51 -16.87
N THR A 689 13.83 -0.32 -17.53
CA THR A 689 14.63 0.90 -17.33
C THR A 689 13.86 2.15 -17.75
N CYS A 690 13.10 2.08 -18.85
CA CYS A 690 12.24 3.19 -19.30
C CYS A 690 11.15 3.57 -18.29
N LEU A 691 10.75 2.66 -17.39
CA LEU A 691 9.74 2.95 -16.36
C LEU A 691 10.16 4.12 -15.46
N ALA A 692 11.44 4.19 -15.06
CA ALA A 692 11.92 5.29 -14.22
C ALA A 692 11.73 6.67 -14.89
N GLY A 693 12.01 6.75 -16.19
CA GLY A 693 11.75 7.97 -16.98
C GLY A 693 10.26 8.29 -17.09
N GLY A 694 9.43 7.27 -17.28
CA GLY A 694 7.97 7.42 -17.28
C GLY A 694 7.45 7.94 -15.94
N MET A 695 7.89 7.37 -14.84
CA MET A 695 7.52 7.82 -13.49
C MET A 695 7.89 9.29 -13.24
N TYR A 696 9.08 9.70 -13.66
CA TYR A 696 9.51 11.08 -13.54
C TYR A 696 8.65 12.05 -14.40
N LEU A 697 8.35 11.69 -15.65
CA LEU A 697 7.56 12.54 -16.55
C LEU A 697 6.11 12.71 -16.10
N PHE A 698 5.54 11.73 -15.43
CA PHE A 698 4.14 11.75 -14.97
C PHE A 698 4.02 12.02 -13.46
N ASP A 699 5.11 12.39 -12.80
CA ASP A 699 5.18 12.65 -11.34
C ASP A 699 4.58 11.52 -10.50
N VAL A 700 4.89 10.27 -10.85
CA VAL A 700 4.43 9.08 -10.14
C VAL A 700 5.54 8.59 -9.22
N GLN A 701 5.31 8.60 -7.92
CA GLN A 701 6.27 8.17 -6.92
C GLN A 701 6.03 6.72 -6.49
N LEU A 702 7.11 6.03 -6.12
CA LEU A 702 7.01 4.73 -5.46
C LEU A 702 6.46 4.92 -4.04
N ASN A 703 5.68 3.96 -3.58
CA ASN A 703 5.22 3.87 -2.21
C ASN A 703 5.15 2.38 -1.77
N PHE A 704 4.87 2.13 -0.50
CA PHE A 704 4.84 0.77 0.04
C PHE A 704 3.71 -0.11 -0.53
N ILE A 705 2.67 0.49 -1.13
CA ILE A 705 1.56 -0.24 -1.74
C ILE A 705 1.89 -0.60 -3.19
N ASN A 706 2.40 0.35 -3.99
CA ASN A 706 2.60 0.16 -5.41
C ASN A 706 3.90 -0.57 -5.78
N ALA A 707 4.89 -0.62 -4.86
CA ALA A 707 6.15 -1.32 -5.07
C ALA A 707 5.97 -2.83 -5.37
N VAL A 708 4.87 -3.43 -4.91
CA VAL A 708 4.53 -4.85 -5.14
C VAL A 708 4.36 -5.19 -6.62
N VAL A 709 4.09 -4.19 -7.48
CA VAL A 709 3.85 -4.40 -8.91
C VAL A 709 5.14 -4.61 -9.69
N LEU A 710 6.27 -4.07 -9.24
CA LEU A 710 7.54 -4.08 -9.98
C LEU A 710 8.02 -5.49 -10.39
N PRO A 711 8.02 -6.51 -9.52
CA PRO A 711 8.38 -7.87 -9.90
C PRO A 711 7.46 -8.46 -10.97
N ASN A 712 6.16 -8.14 -10.90
CA ASN A 712 5.18 -8.62 -11.85
C ASN A 712 5.35 -8.00 -13.24
N LEU A 713 5.73 -6.74 -13.34
CA LEU A 713 6.00 -6.08 -14.62
C LEU A 713 7.14 -6.76 -15.39
N LEU A 714 8.15 -7.28 -14.68
CA LEU A 714 9.20 -8.08 -15.29
C LEU A 714 8.65 -9.35 -15.95
N ALA A 715 7.69 -10.00 -15.31
CA ALA A 715 7.13 -11.24 -15.81
C ALA A 715 6.20 -11.02 -17.00
N ILE A 716 5.27 -10.07 -16.93
CA ILE A 716 4.33 -9.73 -18.01
C ILE A 716 5.05 -9.36 -19.31
N ALA A 717 6.16 -8.64 -19.19
CA ALA A 717 6.90 -8.20 -20.36
C ALA A 717 7.58 -9.33 -21.12
N VAL A 718 7.95 -10.39 -20.44
CA VAL A 718 8.61 -11.56 -21.05
C VAL A 718 7.68 -12.31 -21.99
N ASP A 719 6.40 -12.40 -21.68
CA ASP A 719 5.43 -13.17 -22.43
C ASP A 719 5.40 -12.78 -23.91
N ASN A 720 5.34 -11.50 -24.18
CA ASN A 720 5.35 -10.96 -25.54
C ASN A 720 6.63 -11.33 -26.29
N SER A 721 7.80 -11.23 -25.62
CA SER A 721 9.10 -11.56 -26.22
C SER A 721 9.24 -13.04 -26.51
N ILE A 722 8.82 -13.92 -25.61
CA ILE A 722 8.88 -15.38 -25.77
C ILE A 722 7.99 -15.84 -26.93
N HIS A 723 6.73 -15.40 -26.96
CA HIS A 723 5.79 -15.78 -28.01
C HIS A 723 6.26 -15.31 -29.39
N LEU A 724 6.79 -14.10 -29.48
CA LEU A 724 7.31 -13.52 -30.72
C LEU A 724 8.57 -14.28 -31.18
N TYR A 725 9.47 -14.61 -30.24
CA TYR A 725 10.70 -15.34 -30.54
C TYR A 725 10.44 -16.79 -30.98
N HIS A 726 9.60 -17.54 -30.27
CA HIS A 726 9.23 -18.91 -30.66
C HIS A 726 8.61 -18.97 -32.05
N ARG A 727 7.70 -18.03 -32.35
CA ARG A 727 7.10 -17.97 -33.68
C ARG A 727 8.10 -17.62 -34.77
N TYR A 728 9.04 -16.74 -34.47
CA TYR A 728 10.14 -16.42 -35.37
C TYR A 728 11.07 -17.62 -35.64
N GLU A 729 11.36 -18.42 -34.60
CA GLU A 729 12.11 -19.68 -34.78
C GLU A 729 11.36 -20.71 -35.62
N GLU A 730 10.05 -20.86 -35.43
CA GLU A 730 9.21 -21.78 -36.23
C GLU A 730 9.14 -21.41 -37.71
N GLU A 731 8.98 -20.14 -38.01
CA GLU A 731 8.78 -19.65 -39.37
C GLU A 731 10.11 -19.41 -40.13
N GLY A 732 11.21 -19.25 -39.41
CA GLY A 732 12.54 -19.05 -39.94
C GLY A 732 12.90 -17.61 -40.35
N PRO A 733 14.15 -17.37 -40.78
CA PRO A 733 14.63 -16.06 -41.21
C PRO A 733 13.80 -15.49 -42.40
N GLY A 734 13.56 -14.19 -42.36
CA GLY A 734 12.75 -13.51 -43.40
C GLY A 734 11.25 -13.48 -43.08
N SER A 735 10.77 -14.23 -42.12
CA SER A 735 9.35 -14.30 -41.72
C SER A 735 8.92 -13.20 -40.75
N LEU A 736 9.81 -12.32 -40.31
CA LEU A 736 9.58 -11.35 -39.25
C LEU A 736 8.33 -10.49 -39.46
N GLY A 737 8.08 -10.08 -40.70
CA GLY A 737 6.88 -9.31 -41.05
C GLY A 737 5.56 -10.08 -40.83
N LYS A 738 5.55 -11.40 -41.12
CA LYS A 738 4.44 -12.30 -40.87
C LYS A 738 4.24 -12.51 -39.37
N VAL A 739 5.34 -12.72 -38.64
CA VAL A 739 5.34 -12.93 -37.20
C VAL A 739 4.80 -11.72 -36.47
N VAL A 740 5.27 -10.51 -36.81
CA VAL A 740 4.81 -9.25 -36.18
C VAL A 740 3.32 -9.02 -36.46
N ARG A 741 2.84 -9.35 -37.65
CA ARG A 741 1.42 -9.16 -37.99
C ARG A 741 0.48 -10.12 -37.23
N HIS A 742 0.82 -11.38 -37.09
CA HIS A 742 -0.07 -12.39 -36.52
C HIS A 742 0.14 -12.54 -35.01
N THR A 743 1.37 -12.72 -34.58
CA THR A 743 1.72 -12.88 -33.15
C THR A 743 1.77 -11.53 -32.44
N GLY A 744 2.21 -10.46 -33.11
CA GLY A 744 2.21 -9.12 -32.59
C GLY A 744 0.80 -8.61 -32.25
N LEU A 745 -0.22 -8.95 -33.07
CA LEU A 745 -1.62 -8.59 -32.76
C LEU A 745 -2.11 -9.31 -31.48
N ALA A 746 -1.76 -10.58 -31.31
CA ALA A 746 -2.08 -11.32 -30.10
C ALA A 746 -1.38 -10.72 -28.87
N ALA A 747 -0.10 -10.32 -29.01
CA ALA A 747 0.66 -9.63 -27.97
C ALA A 747 0.04 -8.26 -27.60
N VAL A 748 -0.47 -7.50 -28.59
CA VAL A 748 -1.22 -6.26 -28.31
C VAL A 748 -2.46 -6.53 -27.47
N VAL A 749 -3.25 -7.56 -27.82
CA VAL A 749 -4.46 -7.92 -27.07
C VAL A 749 -4.13 -8.37 -25.65
N ALA A 750 -3.09 -9.18 -25.48
CA ALA A 750 -2.60 -9.60 -24.15
C ALA A 750 -2.14 -8.40 -23.33
N THR A 751 -1.35 -7.50 -23.91
CA THR A 751 -0.90 -6.27 -23.26
C THR A 751 -2.07 -5.36 -22.86
N LEU A 752 -3.06 -5.19 -23.74
CA LEU A 752 -4.27 -4.42 -23.42
C LEU A 752 -5.12 -5.09 -22.34
N SER A 753 -5.13 -6.42 -22.26
CA SER A 753 -5.81 -7.16 -21.20
C SER A 753 -5.15 -6.89 -19.83
N ASN A 754 -3.82 -6.94 -19.78
CA ASN A 754 -3.04 -6.61 -18.58
C ASN A 754 -3.21 -5.13 -18.20
N ALA A 755 -3.13 -4.22 -19.20
CA ALA A 755 -3.39 -2.80 -19.01
C ALA A 755 -4.81 -2.53 -18.50
N ALA A 756 -5.82 -3.31 -18.92
CA ALA A 756 -7.19 -3.19 -18.43
C ALA A 756 -7.33 -3.61 -16.97
N GLY A 757 -6.69 -4.71 -16.57
CA GLY A 757 -6.68 -5.17 -15.19
C GLY A 757 -6.12 -4.11 -14.23
N TYR A 758 -4.95 -3.57 -14.53
CA TYR A 758 -4.32 -2.51 -13.73
C TYR A 758 -4.97 -1.14 -13.93
N GLY A 759 -5.34 -0.80 -15.16
CA GLY A 759 -5.97 0.48 -15.50
C GLY A 759 -7.32 0.67 -14.81
N ALA A 760 -8.02 -0.41 -14.51
CA ALA A 760 -9.25 -0.37 -13.73
C ALA A 760 -9.03 0.19 -12.30
N LEU A 761 -7.83 0.13 -11.76
CA LEU A 761 -7.48 0.71 -10.45
C LEU A 761 -7.35 2.23 -10.50
N LEU A 762 -7.23 2.85 -11.68
CA LEU A 762 -7.15 4.32 -11.81
C LEU A 762 -8.43 5.03 -11.36
N VAL A 763 -9.57 4.34 -11.35
CA VAL A 763 -10.85 4.90 -10.88
C VAL A 763 -11.04 4.76 -9.36
N ALA A 764 -10.06 4.21 -8.65
CA ALA A 764 -10.12 4.08 -7.20
C ALA A 764 -10.02 5.46 -6.53
N ASN A 765 -10.80 5.67 -5.48
CA ASN A 765 -10.71 6.84 -4.60
C ASN A 765 -9.52 6.71 -3.65
N HIS A 766 -9.18 5.48 -3.25
CA HIS A 766 -8.01 5.20 -2.43
C HIS A 766 -6.75 5.42 -3.25
N GLN A 767 -5.97 6.46 -2.92
CA GLN A 767 -4.81 6.89 -3.72
C GLN A 767 -3.72 5.81 -3.82
N GLY A 768 -3.54 5.00 -2.77
CA GLY A 768 -2.63 3.85 -2.82
C GLY A 768 -3.01 2.84 -3.90
N LEU A 769 -4.30 2.51 -4.05
CA LEU A 769 -4.79 1.63 -5.12
C LEU A 769 -4.63 2.28 -6.49
N ARG A 770 -4.94 3.56 -6.60
CA ARG A 770 -4.77 4.34 -7.83
C ARG A 770 -3.31 4.37 -8.28
N SER A 771 -2.37 4.52 -7.34
CA SER A 771 -0.93 4.54 -7.63
C SER A 771 -0.41 3.19 -8.16
N ILE A 772 -0.99 2.05 -7.73
CA ILE A 772 -0.74 0.74 -8.34
C ILE A 772 -1.11 0.77 -9.82
N GLY A 773 -2.32 1.25 -10.13
CA GLY A 773 -2.78 1.38 -11.52
C GLY A 773 -1.86 2.26 -12.36
N GLN A 774 -1.39 3.37 -11.82
CA GLN A 774 -0.49 4.31 -12.51
C GLN A 774 0.85 3.66 -12.84
N ILE A 775 1.54 3.08 -11.86
CA ILE A 775 2.85 2.44 -12.08
C ILE A 775 2.71 1.23 -12.99
N ALA A 776 1.68 0.41 -12.77
CA ALA A 776 1.48 -0.77 -13.60
C ALA A 776 1.19 -0.41 -15.07
N LEU A 777 0.34 0.59 -15.31
CA LEU A 777 0.03 1.03 -16.68
C LEU A 777 1.26 1.62 -17.38
N LEU A 778 2.02 2.47 -16.68
CA LEU A 778 3.29 3.00 -17.18
C LEU A 778 4.28 1.86 -17.47
N GLY A 779 4.40 0.90 -16.56
CA GLY A 779 5.28 -0.26 -16.73
C GLY A 779 4.88 -1.12 -17.93
N VAL A 780 3.58 -1.40 -18.09
CA VAL A 780 3.05 -2.15 -19.25
C VAL A 780 3.35 -1.41 -20.56
N VAL A 781 3.19 -0.08 -20.61
CA VAL A 781 3.51 0.72 -21.81
C VAL A 781 5.02 0.68 -22.11
N CYS A 782 5.86 0.92 -21.09
CA CYS A 782 7.32 0.93 -21.26
C CYS A 782 7.86 -0.46 -21.69
N THR A 783 7.35 -1.52 -21.06
CA THR A 783 7.76 -2.89 -21.41
C THR A 783 7.22 -3.31 -22.78
N PHE A 784 6.01 -2.88 -23.15
CA PHE A 784 5.47 -3.09 -24.49
C PHE A 784 6.34 -2.42 -25.58
N LEU A 785 6.81 -1.20 -25.33
CA LEU A 785 7.75 -0.54 -26.25
C LEU A 785 9.05 -1.33 -26.39
N GLY A 786 9.59 -1.86 -25.31
CA GLY A 786 10.78 -2.72 -25.32
C GLY A 786 10.55 -4.02 -26.11
N THR A 787 9.46 -4.73 -25.84
CA THR A 787 9.23 -6.09 -26.36
C THR A 787 8.54 -6.13 -27.70
N THR A 788 7.70 -5.15 -28.05
CA THR A 788 6.91 -5.17 -29.29
C THR A 788 7.44 -4.18 -30.33
N VAL A 789 8.15 -3.14 -29.92
CA VAL A 789 8.76 -2.17 -30.86
C VAL A 789 10.26 -2.42 -31.00
N PHE A 790 11.00 -2.38 -29.89
CA PHE A 790 12.46 -2.53 -29.94
C PHE A 790 12.89 -3.94 -30.32
N PHE A 791 12.28 -5.00 -29.77
CA PHE A 791 12.70 -6.38 -30.01
C PHE A 791 12.59 -6.80 -31.50
N PRO A 792 11.48 -6.59 -32.22
CA PRO A 792 11.42 -6.83 -33.66
C PRO A 792 12.41 -5.98 -34.47
N ALA A 793 12.64 -4.73 -34.04
CA ALA A 793 13.65 -3.88 -34.64
C ALA A 793 15.06 -4.47 -34.50
N LEU A 794 15.39 -4.95 -33.30
CA LEU A 794 16.65 -5.63 -33.02
C LEU A 794 16.82 -6.90 -33.89
N LEU A 795 15.79 -7.74 -33.97
CA LEU A 795 15.81 -8.95 -34.80
C LEU A 795 16.02 -8.60 -36.29
N ALA A 796 15.32 -7.58 -36.81
CA ALA A 796 15.48 -7.13 -38.16
C ALA A 796 16.91 -6.62 -38.48
N LEU A 797 17.52 -5.90 -37.54
CA LEU A 797 18.88 -5.42 -37.68
C LEU A 797 19.89 -6.57 -37.65
N LEU A 798 19.67 -7.57 -36.78
CA LEU A 798 20.51 -8.78 -36.70
C LEU A 798 20.42 -9.64 -37.97
N GLU A 799 19.21 -9.81 -38.58
CA GLU A 799 19.04 -10.49 -39.86
C GLU A 799 19.84 -9.79 -40.96
N ARG A 800 19.66 -8.47 -41.09
CA ARG A 800 20.37 -7.69 -42.12
C ARG A 800 21.88 -7.71 -41.93
N TRP A 801 22.35 -7.70 -40.70
CA TRP A 801 23.78 -7.82 -40.41
C TRP A 801 24.34 -9.17 -40.84
N LYS A 802 23.62 -10.27 -40.58
CA LYS A 802 23.99 -11.64 -41.01
C LYS A 802 23.92 -11.76 -42.55
N GLU A 803 22.91 -11.19 -43.21
CA GLU A 803 22.79 -11.15 -44.68
C GLU A 803 24.02 -10.44 -45.30
N ARG A 804 24.45 -9.30 -44.73
CA ARG A 804 25.64 -8.58 -45.20
C ARG A 804 26.92 -9.39 -44.99
N GLN A 805 27.11 -10.05 -43.87
CA GLN A 805 28.28 -10.89 -43.66
C GLN A 805 28.33 -12.10 -44.61
N GLY A 806 27.16 -12.69 -44.88
CA GLY A 806 27.04 -13.80 -45.83
C GLY A 806 27.30 -13.37 -47.26
N SER A 807 26.90 -12.13 -47.65
CA SER A 807 27.25 -11.58 -48.99
C SER A 807 28.73 -11.26 -49.12
N VAL A 808 29.32 -10.63 -48.13
CA VAL A 808 30.78 -10.33 -48.10
C VAL A 808 31.60 -11.63 -48.12
N ALA A 809 31.17 -12.66 -47.40
CA ALA A 809 31.86 -13.97 -47.39
C ALA A 809 31.71 -14.67 -48.76
N ARG A 810 30.59 -14.56 -49.47
CA ARG A 810 30.39 -15.08 -50.83
C ARG A 810 31.22 -14.29 -51.84
N GLU A 811 31.21 -12.95 -51.80
CA GLU A 811 32.06 -12.12 -52.65
C GLU A 811 33.55 -12.42 -52.41
N GLY A 812 34.01 -12.55 -51.18
CA GLY A 812 35.37 -12.95 -50.86
C GLY A 812 35.73 -14.37 -51.34
N ALA A 813 34.77 -15.31 -51.33
CA ALA A 813 34.98 -16.65 -51.87
C ALA A 813 35.01 -16.63 -53.42
N VAL A 814 34.21 -15.83 -54.06
CA VAL A 814 34.20 -15.64 -55.53
C VAL A 814 35.51 -14.97 -55.97
N VAL A 815 35.99 -13.93 -55.28
CA VAL A 815 37.27 -13.26 -55.60
C VAL A 815 38.42 -14.24 -55.41
N ARG A 816 38.42 -15.07 -54.36
CA ARG A 816 39.45 -16.12 -54.17
C ARG A 816 39.41 -17.21 -55.23
N SER A 817 38.22 -17.60 -55.70
CA SER A 817 38.11 -18.56 -56.77
C SER A 817 38.60 -17.98 -58.09
N LEU A 818 38.36 -16.71 -58.41
CA LEU A 818 38.86 -15.99 -59.57
C LEU A 818 40.37 -15.79 -59.49
N GLU A 819 40.94 -15.51 -58.36
CA GLU A 819 42.39 -15.42 -58.12
C GLU A 819 43.07 -16.79 -58.31
N LEU A 820 42.47 -17.90 -57.85
CA LEU A 820 42.97 -19.24 -58.08
C LEU A 820 42.86 -19.67 -59.55
N ASP A 821 41.80 -19.29 -60.27
CA ASP A 821 41.65 -19.56 -61.69
C ASP A 821 42.65 -18.75 -62.53
N MET A 822 42.95 -17.51 -62.18
CA MET A 822 43.98 -16.68 -62.84
C MET A 822 45.41 -17.23 -62.57
N ALA A 823 45.68 -17.65 -61.34
CA ALA A 823 46.96 -18.28 -61.00
C ALA A 823 47.17 -19.65 -61.66
N GLY A 824 46.10 -20.37 -61.94
CA GLY A 824 46.13 -21.64 -62.70
C GLY A 824 46.37 -21.47 -64.21
N GLN A 825 46.09 -20.30 -64.81
CA GLN A 825 46.33 -20.00 -66.20
C GLN A 825 47.78 -19.60 -66.50
N ASP A 826 48.55 -19.09 -65.52
CA ASP A 826 49.95 -18.72 -65.67
C ASP A 826 50.92 -19.94 -65.58
N THR A 827 50.46 -21.14 -65.30
CA THR A 827 51.30 -22.33 -65.18
C THR A 827 51.10 -23.36 -66.28
N ALA A 828 50.58 -23.01 -67.43
CA ALA A 828 50.54 -23.93 -68.54
C ALA A 828 51.95 -23.98 -69.27
N PRO A 829 52.64 -25.13 -69.31
CA PRO A 829 53.97 -25.24 -69.99
C PRO A 829 53.74 -25.12 -71.50
N SER A 830 54.48 -24.17 -72.12
CA SER A 830 54.68 -24.12 -73.55
C SER A 830 55.33 -25.42 -74.09
N GLY A 831 54.46 -26.30 -74.59
CA GLY A 831 54.91 -27.51 -75.22
C GLY A 831 55.60 -27.26 -76.61
N GLU A 832 56.88 -27.47 -76.66
CA GLU A 832 57.68 -27.53 -77.90
C GLU A 832 57.13 -28.62 -78.89
N ARG A 833 56.78 -28.21 -80.03
CA ARG A 833 56.68 -29.10 -81.19
C ARG A 833 58.11 -29.43 -81.65
N LYS A 834 58.56 -30.70 -81.58
CA LYS A 834 59.61 -31.23 -82.44
C LYS A 834 58.93 -32.17 -83.41
N SER A 835 59.20 -31.79 -84.62
CA SER A 835 58.99 -32.60 -85.84
C SER A 835 60.02 -33.71 -85.96
N ALA A 836 59.54 -34.98 -86.16
CA ALA A 836 60.11 -35.98 -87.10
C ALA A 836 59.08 -37.13 -87.23
#